data_cd428689a32272593db334e0be837c80
#
_entry.id   cd428689a32272593db334e0be837c80
#
_cell.length_a   1.000
_cell.length_b   1.000
_cell.length_c   1.000
_cell.angle_alpha   90.00
_cell.angle_beta   90.00
_cell.angle_gamma   90.00
#
_symmetry.space_group_name_H-M   'P 1'
#
loop_
_entity.id
_entity.type
_entity.pdbx_description
1 polymer ?
#
loop_
_entity_poly.entity_id
_entity_poly.type
_entity_poly.pdbx_seq_one_letter_code
_entity_poly.pdbx_strand_id
1 'polypeptide(L)'
;MTTARRQHHTTVSRKTTHRHRQQKLLKLPLPVTACVCLLLVMTMSLLAACSHGRGDSDEDARRQRLTALDDSITHHASSALQLIEQGMKEADDSIAYYELLMLKAKYFMLSETPDSLTPYVNRTLRFAKQQKPSPRLNSIMASAYSCAAIKMHNFHQNPDSVIALYKRSYQLLMNSDNKAQAHKLCGNLADAFYFKDNLPEAAAWYRRALLLTDSLKLPKTENVTLYLGLARIYMNLNDFTTSRRYYEQTAQQYNAMQPSMQAYFLNDYGSFFYYSKDYQSSLKKFLQLEQMLVKNHMENNFDMYLCRLNLADVYLNLGEVKESKRCLGMVEQYILRMNDPVATYYVNTIKIGIALRQDNMNEVTRLLNSEHITADPGYNLRHIRNSYLRGYYARTGNFEKAYRLLREDDKQTDSLMHNRSNMRAYEIMDRFTEDTLRLHHSLEMEHKNADIYRTKSALSIMMLVAVVLVLLLIMWFMYARKQFLRNRISIMQLKLASARNRINPHFVFNVLNNKIMNDGAEASSELLELSRLIRTNLDMSTRMTVSLADELAFVTRYVGMQKYLLGPDFEFNACLAPDIKPDNIQVPSMFLQILAENAIVHGLKGRDGKKTLTISVTHADNATTIRVEDNGRGFDARAQAQAPRKRTGLGVITQSIAALNERSKRKLRFSLHNITSNDGTVCGCASTIIIPDGMKLE
;
A
#
# COMPACT_ATOMS: atom_id res chain seq x y z
N MET A 1 -58.08 18.73 7.69
CA MET A 1 -58.55 20.00 7.11
C MET A 1 -57.70 20.24 5.90
N THR A 2 -58.23 19.89 4.74
CA THR A 2 -58.78 20.73 3.64
C THR A 2 -57.70 21.52 2.95
N THR A 3 -57.41 21.50 1.67
CA THR A 3 -58.12 21.22 0.40
C THR A 3 -57.12 21.55 -0.70
N ALA A 4 -56.82 20.75 -1.68
CA ALA A 4 -57.46 20.54 -2.97
C ALA A 4 -57.57 21.77 -3.90
N ARG A 5 -57.04 21.61 -5.14
CA ARG A 5 -57.61 21.87 -6.48
C ARG A 5 -56.52 22.20 -7.50
N ARG A 6 -56.34 21.39 -8.54
CA ARG A 6 -57.02 21.26 -9.87
C ARG A 6 -56.98 22.53 -10.71
N GLN A 7 -56.43 22.49 -11.91
CA GLN A 7 -57.05 22.25 -13.24
C GLN A 7 -56.01 22.62 -14.32
N HIS A 8 -55.81 21.87 -15.31
CA HIS A 8 -56.46 21.50 -16.58
C HIS A 8 -56.04 22.34 -17.82
N HIS A 9 -55.85 21.59 -18.91
CA HIS A 9 -55.97 21.84 -20.35
C HIS A 9 -54.75 22.43 -21.06
N THR A 10 -54.37 22.05 -22.28
CA THR A 10 -54.97 21.30 -23.39
C THR A 10 -53.88 20.86 -24.40
N THR A 11 -54.15 19.75 -25.04
CA THR A 11 -53.65 19.18 -26.27
C THR A 11 -53.36 20.13 -27.43
N VAL A 12 -52.26 19.91 -28.20
CA VAL A 12 -52.24 19.96 -29.67
C VAL A 12 -51.20 18.96 -30.20
N SER A 13 -51.67 18.09 -31.06
CA SER A 13 -51.01 17.11 -31.89
C SER A 13 -50.14 17.75 -32.99
N ARG A 14 -48.93 17.27 -33.21
CA ARG A 14 -48.31 17.25 -34.54
C ARG A 14 -47.42 16.05 -34.72
N LYS A 15 -47.82 15.19 -35.66
CA LYS A 15 -47.02 14.10 -36.23
C LYS A 15 -45.78 14.68 -36.93
N THR A 16 -44.63 14.17 -36.63
CA THR A 16 -43.48 14.21 -37.52
C THR A 16 -42.70 12.91 -37.37
N THR A 17 -42.58 12.28 -38.48
CA THR A 17 -41.80 11.07 -38.81
C THR A 17 -40.39 11.12 -38.27
N HIS A 18 -40.04 10.20 -37.39
CA HIS A 18 -38.63 9.99 -36.99
C HIS A 18 -38.07 8.73 -37.67
N ARG A 19 -37.09 8.97 -38.55
CA ARG A 19 -36.15 7.99 -39.07
C ARG A 19 -35.47 7.28 -37.92
N HIS A 20 -35.66 5.98 -37.80
CA HIS A 20 -34.83 5.09 -36.98
C HIS A 20 -33.38 5.07 -37.49
N ARG A 21 -32.54 5.79 -36.84
CA ARG A 21 -31.08 5.55 -36.88
C ARG A 21 -30.74 4.50 -35.82
N GLN A 22 -30.76 3.22 -36.20
CA GLN A 22 -30.19 2.16 -35.36
C GLN A 22 -28.71 2.38 -35.24
N GLN A 23 -28.28 2.86 -34.06
CA GLN A 23 -26.92 2.71 -33.61
C GLN A 23 -26.66 1.21 -33.40
N LYS A 24 -25.91 0.60 -34.29
CA LYS A 24 -25.31 -0.71 -34.06
C LYS A 24 -24.27 -0.54 -32.93
N LEU A 25 -24.68 -0.77 -31.68
CA LEU A 25 -23.77 -1.11 -30.61
C LEU A 25 -22.94 -2.31 -31.07
N LEU A 26 -21.64 -2.11 -31.24
CA LEU A 26 -20.68 -3.19 -31.45
C LEU A 26 -20.81 -4.14 -30.25
N LYS A 27 -21.46 -5.29 -30.45
CA LYS A 27 -21.38 -6.40 -29.50
C LYS A 27 -19.92 -6.88 -29.53
N LEU A 28 -19.13 -6.46 -28.55
CA LEU A 28 -17.84 -7.10 -28.28
C LEU A 28 -18.08 -8.59 -27.98
N PRO A 29 -17.24 -9.48 -28.48
CA PRO A 29 -17.39 -10.91 -28.19
C PRO A 29 -17.26 -11.17 -26.69
N LEU A 30 -18.06 -12.08 -26.14
CA LEU A 30 -18.17 -12.46 -24.72
C LEU A 30 -16.83 -12.53 -23.95
N PRO A 31 -15.71 -13.00 -24.51
CA PRO A 31 -14.43 -13.05 -23.79
C PRO A 31 -13.82 -11.66 -23.52
N VAL A 32 -14.11 -10.65 -24.36
CA VAL A 32 -13.57 -9.29 -24.17
C VAL A 32 -14.29 -8.54 -23.05
N THR A 33 -15.59 -8.73 -22.92
CA THR A 33 -16.37 -8.16 -21.80
C THR A 33 -15.98 -8.78 -20.46
N ALA A 34 -15.71 -10.09 -20.42
CA ALA A 34 -15.22 -10.77 -19.21
C ALA A 34 -13.83 -10.27 -18.79
N CYS A 35 -12.91 -10.04 -19.72
CA CYS A 35 -11.59 -9.49 -19.43
C CYS A 35 -11.63 -8.03 -18.97
N VAL A 36 -12.51 -7.20 -19.54
CA VAL A 36 -12.70 -5.81 -19.09
C VAL A 36 -13.32 -5.77 -17.71
N CYS A 37 -14.26 -6.65 -17.37
CA CYS A 37 -14.82 -6.76 -16.02
C CYS A 37 -13.77 -7.25 -15.00
N LEU A 38 -12.91 -8.20 -15.36
CA LEU A 38 -11.80 -8.66 -14.50
C LEU A 38 -10.76 -7.56 -14.24
N LEU A 39 -10.41 -6.77 -15.25
CA LEU A 39 -9.53 -5.60 -15.13
C LEU A 39 -10.15 -4.51 -14.26
N LEU A 40 -11.45 -4.26 -14.38
CA LEU A 40 -12.18 -3.30 -13.52
C LEU A 40 -12.25 -3.79 -12.07
N VAL A 41 -12.47 -5.07 -11.82
CA VAL A 41 -12.43 -5.65 -10.46
C VAL A 41 -11.03 -5.58 -9.86
N MET A 42 -9.96 -5.84 -10.64
CA MET A 42 -8.57 -5.70 -10.18
C MET A 42 -8.20 -4.24 -9.90
N THR A 43 -8.64 -3.29 -10.71
CA THR A 43 -8.40 -1.86 -10.47
C THR A 43 -9.21 -1.33 -9.28
N MET A 44 -10.43 -1.81 -9.04
CA MET A 44 -11.21 -1.49 -7.86
C MET A 44 -10.61 -2.09 -6.58
N SER A 45 -10.06 -3.31 -6.62
CA SER A 45 -9.34 -3.89 -5.47
C SER A 45 -8.01 -3.18 -5.19
N LEU A 46 -7.29 -2.69 -6.20
CA LEU A 46 -6.11 -1.83 -6.04
C LEU A 46 -6.47 -0.45 -5.46
N LEU A 47 -7.57 0.15 -5.89
CA LEU A 47 -8.09 1.41 -5.32
C LEU A 47 -8.60 1.23 -3.90
N ALA A 48 -9.21 0.10 -3.55
CA ALA A 48 -9.60 -0.23 -2.18
C ALA A 48 -8.38 -0.47 -1.26
N ALA A 49 -7.28 -1.04 -1.78
CA ALA A 49 -6.02 -1.16 -1.05
C ALA A 49 -5.34 0.21 -0.81
N CYS A 50 -5.50 1.18 -1.72
CA CYS A 50 -5.02 2.56 -1.54
C CYS A 50 -5.90 3.40 -0.59
N SER A 51 -7.17 3.03 -0.35
CA SER A 51 -8.05 3.75 0.58
C SER A 51 -7.75 3.45 2.06
N HIS A 52 -7.01 2.36 2.38
CA HIS A 52 -6.52 2.09 3.74
C HIS A 52 -5.40 3.04 4.19
N GLY A 53 -4.73 3.76 3.29
CA GLY A 53 -3.67 4.72 3.63
C GLY A 53 -4.17 6.11 4.08
N ARG A 54 -5.44 6.43 3.94
CA ARG A 54 -5.98 7.73 4.37
C ARG A 54 -6.25 7.81 5.87
N GLY A 55 -6.64 6.72 6.51
CA GLY A 55 -6.86 6.66 7.96
C GLY A 55 -5.56 6.82 8.76
N ASP A 56 -4.43 6.27 8.29
CA ASP A 56 -3.14 6.37 8.98
C ASP A 56 -2.56 7.79 8.92
N SER A 57 -2.76 8.54 7.83
CA SER A 57 -2.25 9.92 7.70
C SER A 57 -2.93 10.92 8.65
N ASP A 58 -4.23 10.78 8.89
CA ASP A 58 -4.99 11.64 9.80
C ASP A 58 -4.66 11.33 11.26
N GLU A 59 -4.43 10.07 11.60
CA GLU A 59 -4.00 9.62 12.91
C GLU A 59 -2.58 10.12 13.25
N ASP A 60 -1.65 10.05 12.31
CA ASP A 60 -0.29 10.56 12.48
C ASP A 60 -0.27 12.09 12.61
N ALA A 61 -1.06 12.82 11.84
CA ALA A 61 -1.21 14.27 11.96
C ALA A 61 -1.78 14.67 13.33
N ARG A 62 -2.77 13.94 13.84
CA ARG A 62 -3.31 14.12 15.19
C ARG A 62 -2.26 13.92 16.26
N ARG A 63 -1.47 12.82 16.17
CA ARG A 63 -0.39 12.54 17.14
C ARG A 63 0.67 13.62 17.14
N GLN A 64 1.09 14.09 15.97
CA GLN A 64 2.05 15.19 15.85
C GLN A 64 1.52 16.48 16.50
N ARG A 65 0.24 16.80 16.30
CA ARG A 65 -0.42 17.96 16.93
C ARG A 65 -0.45 17.85 18.44
N LEU A 66 -0.81 16.69 19.00
CA LEU A 66 -0.80 16.46 20.45
C LEU A 66 0.61 16.54 21.04
N THR A 67 1.62 16.01 20.35
CA THR A 67 3.03 16.09 20.77
C THR A 67 3.52 17.54 20.78
N ALA A 68 3.23 18.30 19.74
CA ALA A 68 3.60 19.72 19.67
C ALA A 68 2.95 20.56 20.78
N LEU A 69 1.69 20.27 21.15
CA LEU A 69 1.02 20.89 22.29
C LEU A 69 1.66 20.48 23.62
N ASP A 70 2.02 19.23 23.78
CA ASP A 70 2.71 18.71 24.99
C ASP A 70 4.09 19.36 25.17
N ASP A 71 4.84 19.52 24.10
CA ASP A 71 6.13 20.23 24.08
C ASP A 71 5.95 21.72 24.43
N SER A 72 4.90 22.36 23.91
CA SER A 72 4.58 23.75 24.24
C SER A 72 4.25 23.95 25.74
N ILE A 73 3.57 22.99 26.36
CA ILE A 73 3.32 22.98 27.80
C ILE A 73 4.63 22.87 28.58
N THR A 74 5.53 21.98 28.15
CA THR A 74 6.80 21.73 28.82
C THR A 74 7.74 22.94 28.77
N HIS A 75 7.65 23.76 27.71
CA HIS A 75 8.40 25.00 27.56
C HIS A 75 7.69 26.22 28.13
N HIS A 76 6.62 26.06 28.91
CA HIS A 76 5.82 27.13 29.55
C HIS A 76 5.32 28.22 28.56
N ALA A 77 4.96 27.83 27.35
CA ALA A 77 4.42 28.76 26.38
C ALA A 77 3.05 29.30 26.86
N SER A 78 2.92 30.59 27.07
CA SER A 78 1.68 31.24 27.55
C SER A 78 0.47 31.00 26.61
N SER A 79 0.74 30.70 25.34
CA SER A 79 -0.26 30.34 24.33
C SER A 79 -0.76 28.91 24.43
N ALA A 80 -0.06 27.99 25.15
CA ALA A 80 -0.40 26.57 25.17
C ALA A 80 -1.81 26.33 25.72
N LEU A 81 -2.21 27.01 26.80
CA LEU A 81 -3.53 26.88 27.38
C LEU A 81 -4.64 27.31 26.38
N GLN A 82 -4.44 28.43 25.70
CA GLN A 82 -5.41 28.93 24.71
C GLN A 82 -5.59 27.93 23.55
N LEU A 83 -4.47 27.38 23.03
CA LEU A 83 -4.49 26.39 21.95
C LEU A 83 -5.20 25.10 22.37
N ILE A 84 -4.97 24.64 23.62
CA ILE A 84 -5.67 23.47 24.18
C ILE A 84 -7.17 23.75 24.29
N GLU A 85 -7.57 24.90 24.83
CA GLU A 85 -8.99 25.26 25.00
C GLU A 85 -9.72 25.45 23.67
N GLN A 86 -9.03 26.00 22.67
CA GLN A 86 -9.56 26.09 21.33
C GLN A 86 -9.73 24.68 20.72
N GLY A 87 -8.71 23.83 20.81
CA GLY A 87 -8.79 22.46 20.33
C GLY A 87 -9.90 21.65 21.00
N MET A 88 -10.16 21.87 22.30
CA MET A 88 -11.28 21.23 23.01
C MET A 88 -12.65 21.64 22.49
N LYS A 89 -12.82 22.87 21.96
CA LYS A 89 -14.06 23.35 21.35
C LYS A 89 -14.25 22.77 19.95
N GLU A 90 -13.15 22.53 19.25
CA GLU A 90 -13.10 22.01 17.87
C GLU A 90 -13.00 20.48 17.81
N ALA A 91 -13.01 19.78 18.94
CA ALA A 91 -12.80 18.34 19.00
C ALA A 91 -13.93 17.56 18.29
N ASP A 92 -13.56 16.75 17.31
CA ASP A 92 -14.47 15.99 16.45
C ASP A 92 -15.16 14.83 17.19
N ASP A 93 -14.51 14.27 18.21
CA ASP A 93 -15.03 13.18 19.02
C ASP A 93 -14.75 13.36 20.51
N SER A 94 -15.49 12.62 21.34
CA SER A 94 -15.32 12.67 22.79
C SER A 94 -13.93 12.23 23.26
N ILE A 95 -13.26 11.33 22.53
CA ILE A 95 -11.91 10.86 22.89
C ILE A 95 -10.91 12.01 22.67
N ALA A 96 -10.98 12.71 21.53
CA ALA A 96 -10.15 13.88 21.25
C ALA A 96 -10.32 14.99 22.32
N TYR A 97 -11.55 15.24 22.74
CA TYR A 97 -11.81 16.16 23.86
C TYR A 97 -11.08 15.76 25.14
N TYR A 98 -11.10 14.48 25.53
CA TYR A 98 -10.44 14.00 26.73
C TYR A 98 -8.91 13.91 26.59
N GLU A 99 -8.37 13.71 25.39
CA GLU A 99 -6.92 13.84 25.13
C GLU A 99 -6.45 15.27 25.47
N LEU A 100 -7.15 16.27 24.95
CA LEU A 100 -6.85 17.69 25.24
C LEU A 100 -7.12 18.08 26.69
N LEU A 101 -8.14 17.49 27.33
CA LEU A 101 -8.41 17.69 28.75
C LEU A 101 -7.24 17.21 29.63
N MET A 102 -6.59 16.11 29.24
CA MET A 102 -5.40 15.62 29.96
C MET A 102 -4.18 16.51 29.73
N LEU A 103 -4.02 17.11 28.55
CA LEU A 103 -3.00 18.14 28.31
C LEU A 103 -3.27 19.40 29.17
N LYS A 104 -4.52 19.82 29.29
CA LYS A 104 -4.92 20.89 30.19
C LYS A 104 -4.58 20.58 31.64
N ALA A 105 -4.86 19.36 32.09
CA ALA A 105 -4.49 18.88 33.42
C ALA A 105 -2.97 18.95 33.66
N LYS A 106 -2.16 18.52 32.66
CA LYS A 106 -0.70 18.62 32.70
C LYS A 106 -0.22 20.08 32.78
N TYR A 107 -0.84 20.98 32.05
CA TYR A 107 -0.52 22.41 32.11
C TYR A 107 -0.69 22.95 33.54
N PHE A 108 -1.84 22.70 34.20
CA PHE A 108 -2.07 23.13 35.56
C PHE A 108 -1.15 22.47 36.58
N MET A 109 -0.71 21.24 36.35
CA MET A 109 0.26 20.56 37.20
C MET A 109 1.63 21.26 37.18
N LEU A 110 2.05 21.81 36.03
CA LEU A 110 3.33 22.51 35.89
C LEU A 110 3.26 24.00 36.27
N SER A 111 2.06 24.59 36.34
CA SER A 111 1.82 26.03 36.60
C SER A 111 1.52 26.34 38.07
N GLU A 112 1.98 25.51 39.03
CA GLU A 112 1.85 25.71 40.49
C GLU A 112 0.41 25.71 41.06
N THR A 113 -0.59 25.24 40.30
CA THR A 113 -1.98 25.08 40.76
C THR A 113 -2.43 23.61 40.78
N PRO A 114 -1.74 22.73 41.52
CA PRO A 114 -1.96 21.27 41.44
C PRO A 114 -3.32 20.81 41.96
N ASP A 115 -4.03 21.61 42.77
CA ASP A 115 -5.36 21.24 43.27
C ASP A 115 -6.42 21.17 42.18
N SER A 116 -6.24 21.90 41.06
CA SER A 116 -7.13 21.89 39.91
C SER A 116 -7.06 20.58 39.11
N LEU A 117 -6.07 19.73 39.35
CA LEU A 117 -5.82 18.50 38.60
C LEU A 117 -6.85 17.38 38.86
N THR A 118 -7.24 17.21 40.15
CA THR A 118 -8.08 16.08 40.60
C THR A 118 -9.43 15.98 39.87
N PRO A 119 -10.17 17.07 39.62
CA PRO A 119 -11.43 17.02 38.85
C PRO A 119 -11.25 16.52 37.44
N TYR A 120 -10.18 16.92 36.74
CA TYR A 120 -9.90 16.51 35.36
C TYR A 120 -9.57 15.02 35.29
N VAL A 121 -8.70 14.52 36.15
CA VAL A 121 -8.35 13.09 36.27
C VAL A 121 -9.60 12.26 36.54
N ASN A 122 -10.40 12.62 37.54
CA ASN A 122 -11.60 11.87 37.93
C ASN A 122 -12.66 11.87 36.80
N ARG A 123 -12.82 12.99 36.12
CA ARG A 123 -13.75 13.10 34.97
C ARG A 123 -13.31 12.20 33.82
N THR A 124 -12.01 12.19 33.49
CA THR A 124 -11.43 11.35 32.43
C THR A 124 -11.57 9.87 32.76
N LEU A 125 -11.24 9.45 33.98
CA LEU A 125 -11.36 8.04 34.37
C LEU A 125 -12.83 7.56 34.41
N ARG A 126 -13.80 8.42 34.80
CA ARG A 126 -15.24 8.10 34.71
C ARG A 126 -15.71 7.93 33.30
N PHE A 127 -15.33 8.83 32.40
CA PHE A 127 -15.63 8.71 30.97
C PHE A 127 -15.07 7.41 30.40
N ALA A 128 -13.78 7.13 30.64
CA ALA A 128 -13.10 5.96 30.10
C ALA A 128 -13.74 4.63 30.52
N LYS A 129 -14.26 4.53 31.76
CA LYS A 129 -14.97 3.33 32.25
C LYS A 129 -16.27 3.03 31.50
N GLN A 130 -16.86 4.00 30.83
CA GLN A 130 -18.13 3.88 30.11
C GLN A 130 -17.92 3.56 28.63
N GLN A 131 -16.66 3.58 28.14
CA GLN A 131 -16.31 3.36 26.75
C GLN A 131 -15.81 1.94 26.49
N LYS A 132 -15.93 1.49 25.24
CA LYS A 132 -15.28 0.23 24.79
C LYS A 132 -13.76 0.40 24.80
N PRO A 133 -13.00 -0.59 25.28
CA PRO A 133 -11.54 -0.54 25.26
C PRO A 133 -10.99 -0.29 23.87
N SER A 134 -10.08 0.67 23.75
CA SER A 134 -9.36 0.99 22.53
C SER A 134 -7.95 1.48 22.83
N PRO A 135 -7.00 1.41 21.89
CA PRO A 135 -5.63 1.93 22.08
C PRO A 135 -5.61 3.42 22.45
N ARG A 136 -6.44 4.27 21.84
CA ARG A 136 -6.58 5.69 22.20
C ARG A 136 -7.08 5.89 23.63
N LEU A 137 -8.08 5.10 24.03
CA LEU A 137 -8.62 5.17 25.38
C LEU A 137 -7.57 4.76 26.42
N ASN A 138 -6.76 3.74 26.13
CA ASN A 138 -5.65 3.33 26.98
C ASN A 138 -4.63 4.46 27.15
N SER A 139 -4.33 5.23 26.09
CA SER A 139 -3.45 6.41 26.16
C SER A 139 -3.98 7.47 27.13
N ILE A 140 -5.26 7.81 27.05
CA ILE A 140 -5.91 8.79 27.96
C ILE A 140 -5.89 8.30 29.41
N MET A 141 -6.24 7.04 29.63
CA MET A 141 -6.22 6.46 30.97
C MET A 141 -4.80 6.42 31.57
N ALA A 142 -3.80 6.10 30.75
CA ALA A 142 -2.40 6.13 31.16
C ALA A 142 -1.99 7.54 31.59
N SER A 143 -2.34 8.56 30.81
CA SER A 143 -2.09 9.97 31.17
C SER A 143 -2.78 10.36 32.47
N ALA A 144 -4.03 9.95 32.66
CA ALA A 144 -4.77 10.25 33.89
C ALA A 144 -4.12 9.62 35.16
N TYR A 145 -3.71 8.35 35.07
CA TYR A 145 -3.01 7.69 36.19
C TYR A 145 -1.61 8.28 36.40
N SER A 146 -0.89 8.68 35.37
CA SER A 146 0.40 9.35 35.48
C SER A 146 0.26 10.70 36.18
N CYS A 147 -0.71 11.53 35.79
CA CYS A 147 -0.99 12.81 36.45
C CYS A 147 -1.35 12.64 37.95
N ALA A 148 -2.18 11.64 38.27
CA ALA A 148 -2.51 11.33 39.64
C ALA A 148 -1.26 10.93 40.45
N ALA A 149 -0.39 10.10 39.86
CA ALA A 149 0.85 9.68 40.51
C ALA A 149 1.82 10.85 40.74
N ILE A 150 2.00 11.75 39.77
CA ILE A 150 2.85 12.95 39.89
C ILE A 150 2.33 13.85 41.04
N LYS A 151 1.02 14.08 41.08
CA LYS A 151 0.44 14.86 42.18
C LYS A 151 0.75 14.24 43.55
N MET A 152 0.49 12.93 43.72
CA MET A 152 0.77 12.23 44.97
C MET A 152 2.25 12.27 45.35
N HIS A 153 3.14 12.14 44.35
CA HIS A 153 4.58 12.22 44.55
C HIS A 153 5.02 13.59 45.05
N ASN A 154 4.55 14.67 44.42
CA ASN A 154 4.89 16.04 44.80
C ASN A 154 4.40 16.42 46.22
N PHE A 155 3.32 15.80 46.69
CA PHE A 155 2.82 15.98 48.06
C PHE A 155 3.38 14.96 49.06
N HIS A 156 4.47 14.27 48.73
CA HIS A 156 5.14 13.28 49.58
C HIS A 156 4.19 12.22 50.14
N GLN A 157 3.17 11.83 49.39
CA GLN A 157 2.24 10.78 49.81
C GLN A 157 2.88 9.40 49.69
N ASN A 158 2.20 8.37 50.24
CA ASN A 158 2.70 7.00 50.30
C ASN A 158 3.36 6.54 48.96
N PRO A 159 4.66 6.25 48.97
CA PRO A 159 5.41 5.85 47.76
C PRO A 159 4.84 4.60 47.08
N ASP A 160 4.29 3.65 47.82
CA ASP A 160 3.70 2.43 47.26
C ASP A 160 2.48 2.73 46.39
N SER A 161 1.65 3.68 46.81
CA SER A 161 0.50 4.14 46.03
C SER A 161 0.93 4.86 44.77
N VAL A 162 1.98 5.69 44.82
CA VAL A 162 2.57 6.37 43.66
C VAL A 162 3.09 5.34 42.65
N ILE A 163 3.87 4.36 43.14
CA ILE A 163 4.41 3.28 42.27
C ILE A 163 3.27 2.48 41.64
N ALA A 164 2.23 2.15 42.40
CA ALA A 164 1.09 1.40 41.85
C ALA A 164 0.37 2.14 40.71
N LEU A 165 0.17 3.46 40.85
CA LEU A 165 -0.43 4.29 39.80
C LEU A 165 0.47 4.38 38.55
N TYR A 166 1.77 4.58 38.72
CA TYR A 166 2.70 4.59 37.60
C TYR A 166 2.78 3.23 36.90
N LYS A 167 2.81 2.10 37.62
CA LYS A 167 2.77 0.76 37.06
C LYS A 167 1.49 0.53 36.24
N ARG A 168 0.33 0.99 36.78
CA ARG A 168 -0.94 0.92 36.06
C ARG A 168 -0.92 1.76 34.78
N SER A 169 -0.40 2.98 34.88
CA SER A 169 -0.20 3.85 33.71
C SER A 169 0.69 3.17 32.65
N TYR A 170 1.81 2.57 33.06
CA TYR A 170 2.73 1.87 32.15
C TYR A 170 2.06 0.71 31.41
N GLN A 171 1.29 -0.13 32.11
CA GLN A 171 0.57 -1.26 31.50
C GLN A 171 -0.42 -0.78 30.42
N LEU A 172 -1.15 0.30 30.68
CA LEU A 172 -2.08 0.90 29.73
C LEU A 172 -1.35 1.51 28.53
N LEU A 173 -0.25 2.23 28.79
CA LEU A 173 0.53 2.89 27.75
C LEU A 173 1.17 1.90 26.78
N MET A 174 1.65 0.75 27.26
CA MET A 174 2.20 -0.31 26.41
C MET A 174 1.15 -0.95 25.49
N ASN A 175 -0.13 -0.87 25.85
CA ASN A 175 -1.27 -1.32 25.04
C ASN A 175 -2.01 -0.16 24.36
N SER A 176 -1.36 1.00 24.22
CA SER A 176 -1.91 2.20 23.60
C SER A 176 -1.29 2.48 22.24
N ASP A 177 -1.82 3.50 21.58
CA ASP A 177 -1.29 4.08 20.36
C ASP A 177 -0.13 5.05 20.59
N ASN A 178 0.12 5.49 21.84
CA ASN A 178 1.14 6.48 22.20
C ASN A 178 2.31 5.89 23.01
N LYS A 179 2.93 4.82 22.53
CA LYS A 179 4.06 4.17 23.23
C LYS A 179 5.30 5.07 23.35
N ALA A 180 5.40 6.12 22.54
CA ALA A 180 6.53 7.05 22.57
C ALA A 180 6.71 7.74 23.94
N GLN A 181 5.65 7.91 24.72
CA GLN A 181 5.70 8.51 26.06
C GLN A 181 6.21 7.55 27.16
N ALA A 182 6.41 6.26 26.84
CA ALA A 182 6.76 5.25 27.84
C ALA A 182 8.12 5.52 28.50
N HIS A 183 9.10 6.13 27.80
CA HIS A 183 10.40 6.47 28.37
C HIS A 183 10.29 7.48 29.53
N LYS A 184 9.46 8.54 29.38
CA LYS A 184 9.22 9.53 30.45
C LYS A 184 8.55 8.89 31.66
N LEU A 185 7.56 8.02 31.41
CA LEU A 185 6.90 7.30 32.48
C LEU A 185 7.82 6.34 33.23
N CYS A 186 8.74 5.65 32.52
CA CYS A 186 9.76 4.81 33.16
C CYS A 186 10.71 5.65 34.03
N GLY A 187 11.09 6.87 33.60
CA GLY A 187 11.88 7.80 34.40
C GLY A 187 11.16 8.19 35.70
N ASN A 188 9.88 8.60 35.61
CA ASN A 188 9.09 8.95 36.78
C ASN A 188 8.89 7.76 37.76
N LEU A 189 8.74 6.55 37.19
CA LEU A 189 8.64 5.33 38.02
C LEU A 189 9.98 5.02 38.70
N ALA A 190 11.10 5.26 38.04
CA ALA A 190 12.42 5.14 38.63
C ALA A 190 12.62 6.13 39.77
N ASP A 191 12.21 7.41 39.63
CA ASP A 191 12.22 8.39 40.68
C ASP A 191 11.38 7.94 41.90
N ALA A 192 10.18 7.40 41.67
CA ALA A 192 9.33 6.90 42.75
C ALA A 192 10.00 5.74 43.53
N PHE A 193 10.68 4.82 42.84
CA PHE A 193 11.46 3.78 43.51
C PHE A 193 12.68 4.32 44.23
N TYR A 194 13.37 5.34 43.69
CA TYR A 194 14.47 6.03 44.34
C TYR A 194 14.03 6.68 45.64
N PHE A 195 12.89 7.39 45.65
CA PHE A 195 12.33 7.97 46.87
C PHE A 195 11.88 6.94 47.93
N LYS A 196 11.54 5.72 47.50
CA LYS A 196 11.27 4.58 48.38
C LYS A 196 12.53 3.91 48.91
N ASP A 197 13.72 4.40 48.55
CA ASP A 197 15.05 3.78 48.82
C ASP A 197 15.22 2.39 48.20
N ASN A 198 14.46 2.08 47.17
CA ASN A 198 14.63 0.84 46.38
C ASN A 198 15.53 1.10 45.15
N LEU A 199 16.82 1.26 45.43
CA LEU A 199 17.81 1.63 44.42
C LEU A 199 17.93 0.62 43.23
N PRO A 200 17.85 -0.72 43.45
CA PRO A 200 17.89 -1.67 42.36
C PRO A 200 16.76 -1.50 41.34
N GLU A 201 15.52 -1.40 41.85
CA GLU A 201 14.36 -1.18 40.97
C GLU A 201 14.42 0.18 40.26
N ALA A 202 14.83 1.23 40.96
CA ALA A 202 15.02 2.55 40.38
C ALA A 202 16.00 2.50 39.19
N ALA A 203 17.15 1.87 39.35
CA ALA A 203 18.12 1.74 38.32
C ALA A 203 17.62 0.89 37.13
N ALA A 204 16.87 -0.18 37.40
CA ALA A 204 16.27 -1.01 36.35
C ALA A 204 15.28 -0.19 35.50
N TRP A 205 14.43 0.63 36.12
CA TRP A 205 13.49 1.48 35.39
C TRP A 205 14.16 2.61 34.62
N TYR A 206 15.23 3.25 35.15
CA TYR A 206 16.02 4.21 34.37
C TYR A 206 16.68 3.58 33.16
N ARG A 207 17.27 2.37 33.29
CA ARG A 207 17.84 1.64 32.15
C ARG A 207 16.78 1.28 31.13
N ARG A 208 15.59 0.82 31.57
CA ARG A 208 14.46 0.57 30.67
C ARG A 208 14.04 1.83 29.91
N ALA A 209 14.06 3.00 30.54
CA ALA A 209 13.80 4.27 29.89
C ALA A 209 14.86 4.57 28.80
N LEU A 210 16.15 4.36 29.08
CA LEU A 210 17.24 4.54 28.13
C LEU A 210 17.09 3.62 26.90
N LEU A 211 16.70 2.35 27.12
CA LEU A 211 16.42 1.43 26.03
C LEU A 211 15.28 1.90 25.13
N LEU A 212 14.23 2.45 25.73
CA LEU A 212 13.10 3.00 24.99
C LEU A 212 13.50 4.24 24.19
N THR A 213 14.34 5.14 24.74
CA THR A 213 14.85 6.30 24.00
C THR A 213 15.68 5.89 22.78
N ASP A 214 16.52 4.87 22.94
CA ASP A 214 17.34 4.34 21.82
C ASP A 214 16.48 3.63 20.76
N SER A 215 15.54 2.79 21.19
CA SER A 215 14.64 2.06 20.27
C SER A 215 13.72 2.98 19.47
N LEU A 216 13.29 4.07 20.09
CA LEU A 216 12.44 5.11 19.47
C LEU A 216 13.25 6.17 18.73
N LYS A 217 14.60 6.08 18.77
CA LYS A 217 15.53 7.06 18.16
C LYS A 217 15.27 8.50 18.61
N LEU A 218 14.96 8.68 19.88
CA LEU A 218 14.68 9.99 20.45
C LEU A 218 15.98 10.83 20.59
N PRO A 219 15.88 12.17 20.67
CA PRO A 219 17.02 13.04 20.88
C PRO A 219 17.79 12.65 22.17
N LYS A 220 19.12 12.70 22.12
CA LYS A 220 19.99 12.37 23.29
C LYS A 220 19.73 13.27 24.50
N THR A 221 19.14 14.43 24.32
CA THR A 221 18.71 15.33 25.40
C THR A 221 17.68 14.69 26.32
N GLU A 222 16.83 13.78 25.81
CA GLU A 222 15.87 13.02 26.62
C GLU A 222 16.56 12.07 27.63
N ASN A 223 17.83 11.73 27.43
CA ASN A 223 18.60 10.86 28.32
C ASN A 223 19.22 11.60 29.52
N VAL A 224 19.23 12.93 29.54
CA VAL A 224 19.89 13.75 30.57
C VAL A 224 19.41 13.39 31.98
N THR A 225 18.10 13.43 32.22
CA THR A 225 17.51 13.13 33.53
C THR A 225 17.71 11.67 33.93
N LEU A 226 17.72 10.74 32.95
CA LEU A 226 17.92 9.32 33.16
C LEU A 226 19.36 9.02 33.60
N TYR A 227 20.35 9.63 32.93
CA TYR A 227 21.74 9.51 33.33
C TYR A 227 22.01 10.14 34.70
N LEU A 228 21.38 11.29 35.01
CA LEU A 228 21.49 11.91 36.35
C LEU A 228 20.90 11.02 37.44
N GLY A 229 19.72 10.41 37.17
CA GLY A 229 19.13 9.46 38.11
C GLY A 229 20.06 8.28 38.41
N LEU A 230 20.64 7.67 37.36
CA LEU A 230 21.63 6.58 37.53
C LEU A 230 22.89 7.07 38.24
N ALA A 231 23.43 8.23 37.86
CA ALA A 231 24.61 8.79 38.50
C ALA A 231 24.41 8.96 40.02
N ARG A 232 23.26 9.48 40.48
CA ARG A 232 22.91 9.62 41.89
C ARG A 232 22.78 8.28 42.62
N ILE A 233 22.15 7.29 41.99
CA ILE A 233 22.05 5.94 42.56
C ILE A 233 23.43 5.37 42.85
N TYR A 234 24.33 5.40 41.85
CA TYR A 234 25.68 4.86 42.02
C TYR A 234 26.55 5.69 42.97
N MET A 235 26.34 7.02 43.04
CA MET A 235 26.95 7.88 44.03
C MET A 235 26.55 7.49 45.47
N ASN A 236 25.22 7.28 45.70
CA ASN A 236 24.71 6.85 47.00
C ASN A 236 25.22 5.47 47.43
N LEU A 237 25.54 4.61 46.46
CA LEU A 237 26.17 3.31 46.71
C LEU A 237 27.72 3.39 46.86
N ASN A 238 28.29 4.59 46.83
CA ASN A 238 29.73 4.83 46.80
C ASN A 238 30.46 4.17 45.59
N ASP A 239 29.73 3.83 44.53
CA ASP A 239 30.32 3.38 43.24
C ASP A 239 30.65 4.59 42.36
N PHE A 240 31.68 5.31 42.77
CA PHE A 240 32.12 6.54 42.12
C PHE A 240 32.61 6.33 40.69
N THR A 241 33.08 5.13 40.34
CA THR A 241 33.52 4.81 38.97
C THR A 241 32.36 4.78 38.01
N THR A 242 31.30 4.07 38.36
CA THR A 242 30.08 3.98 37.54
C THR A 242 29.31 5.31 37.52
N SER A 243 29.22 5.98 38.69
CA SER A 243 28.62 7.30 38.83
C SER A 243 29.28 8.34 37.92
N ARG A 244 30.60 8.41 37.91
CA ARG A 244 31.40 9.32 37.07
C ARG A 244 31.05 9.15 35.57
N ARG A 245 30.99 7.93 35.10
CA ARG A 245 30.63 7.64 33.69
C ARG A 245 29.28 8.24 33.27
N TYR A 246 28.29 8.14 34.14
CA TYR A 246 26.98 8.72 33.86
C TYR A 246 26.99 10.25 33.91
N TYR A 247 27.70 10.88 34.88
CA TYR A 247 27.88 12.33 34.86
C TYR A 247 28.61 12.82 33.61
N GLU A 248 29.62 12.11 33.14
CA GLU A 248 30.37 12.44 31.90
C GLU A 248 29.47 12.32 30.66
N GLN A 249 28.59 11.31 30.58
CA GLN A 249 27.57 11.20 29.53
C GLN A 249 26.61 12.37 29.57
N THR A 250 26.17 12.77 30.74
CA THR A 250 25.29 13.93 30.95
C THR A 250 26.00 15.23 30.50
N ALA A 251 27.27 15.39 30.86
CA ALA A 251 28.07 16.58 30.52
C ALA A 251 28.18 16.83 29.01
N GLN A 252 28.12 15.79 28.18
CA GLN A 252 28.12 15.95 26.71
C GLN A 252 26.91 16.74 26.20
N GLN A 253 25.81 16.76 26.94
CA GLN A 253 24.57 17.46 26.57
C GLN A 253 24.44 18.82 27.28
N TYR A 254 25.42 19.26 28.06
CA TYR A 254 25.34 20.46 28.93
C TYR A 254 24.86 21.70 28.21
N ASN A 255 25.40 22.00 27.03
CA ASN A 255 25.06 23.20 26.26
C ASN A 255 23.64 23.18 25.67
N ALA A 256 23.02 22.01 25.56
CA ALA A 256 21.65 21.83 25.10
C ALA A 256 20.62 21.86 26.24
N MET A 257 21.07 21.91 27.50
CA MET A 257 20.17 21.96 28.67
C MET A 257 19.61 23.34 28.91
N GLN A 258 18.39 23.41 29.42
CA GLN A 258 17.80 24.64 29.96
C GLN A 258 18.60 25.09 31.21
N PRO A 259 18.62 26.41 31.54
CA PRO A 259 19.39 26.93 32.69
C PRO A 259 19.08 26.25 34.03
N SER A 260 17.82 25.90 34.30
CA SER A 260 17.45 25.16 35.51
C SER A 260 18.05 23.76 35.57
N MET A 261 18.07 23.05 34.41
CA MET A 261 18.70 21.73 34.31
C MET A 261 20.22 21.82 34.39
N GLN A 262 20.84 22.89 33.81
CA GLN A 262 22.28 23.15 33.99
C GLN A 262 22.63 23.36 35.47
N ALA A 263 21.81 24.13 36.20
CA ALA A 263 21.98 24.33 37.62
C ALA A 263 21.91 23.02 38.39
N TYR A 264 20.88 22.24 38.15
CA TYR A 264 20.70 20.94 38.76
C TYR A 264 21.87 19.99 38.49
N PHE A 265 22.29 19.87 37.22
CA PHE A 265 23.44 19.06 36.85
C PHE A 265 24.75 19.47 37.52
N LEU A 266 25.07 20.79 37.56
CA LEU A 266 26.30 21.28 38.16
C LEU A 266 26.31 21.07 39.66
N ASN A 267 25.17 21.25 40.33
CA ASN A 267 25.02 20.98 41.76
C ASN A 267 25.28 19.49 42.06
N ASP A 268 24.63 18.59 41.34
CA ASP A 268 24.80 17.14 41.52
C ASP A 268 26.22 16.69 41.24
N TYR A 269 26.82 17.21 40.15
CA TYR A 269 28.17 16.83 39.76
C TYR A 269 29.24 17.41 40.70
N GLY A 270 28.98 18.61 41.26
CA GLY A 270 29.76 19.20 42.35
C GLY A 270 29.72 18.33 43.63
N SER A 271 28.52 17.88 44.00
CA SER A 271 28.29 16.97 45.12
C SER A 271 28.96 15.60 44.91
N PHE A 272 28.95 15.05 43.67
CA PHE A 272 29.67 13.83 43.34
C PHE A 272 31.17 13.95 43.66
N PHE A 273 31.81 15.04 43.22
CA PHE A 273 33.22 15.28 43.52
C PHE A 273 33.45 15.47 45.02
N TYR A 274 32.55 16.12 45.74
CA TYR A 274 32.59 16.26 47.19
C TYR A 274 32.60 14.90 47.91
N TYR A 275 31.63 14.02 47.59
CA TYR A 275 31.54 12.68 48.19
C TYR A 275 32.66 11.76 47.77
N SER A 276 33.25 11.91 46.60
CA SER A 276 34.43 11.20 46.16
C SER A 276 35.73 11.79 46.75
N LYS A 277 35.64 12.83 47.64
CA LYS A 277 36.76 13.53 48.31
C LYS A 277 37.68 14.30 47.34
N ASP A 278 37.27 14.55 46.09
CA ASP A 278 37.95 15.42 45.16
C ASP A 278 37.42 16.86 45.30
N TYR A 279 37.85 17.49 46.42
CA TYR A 279 37.32 18.84 46.79
C TYR A 279 37.76 19.93 45.79
N GLN A 280 38.88 19.77 45.07
CA GLN A 280 39.27 20.73 44.04
C GLN A 280 38.32 20.71 42.83
N SER A 281 37.99 19.53 42.33
CA SER A 281 37.04 19.39 41.25
C SER A 281 35.62 19.82 41.68
N SER A 282 35.24 19.54 42.94
CA SER A 282 33.98 19.99 43.55
C SER A 282 33.91 21.52 43.56
N LEU A 283 34.95 22.20 44.05
CA LEU A 283 35.06 23.65 44.05
C LEU A 283 34.87 24.23 42.65
N LYS A 284 35.55 23.67 41.66
CA LYS A 284 35.44 24.09 40.25
C LYS A 284 33.99 24.02 39.73
N LYS A 285 33.27 22.94 40.09
CA LYS A 285 31.90 22.75 39.64
C LYS A 285 30.91 23.72 40.33
N PHE A 286 31.06 23.94 41.64
CA PHE A 286 30.19 24.89 42.36
C PHE A 286 30.48 26.34 41.95
N LEU A 287 31.75 26.72 41.68
CA LEU A 287 32.05 28.03 41.12
C LEU A 287 31.49 28.22 39.73
N GLN A 288 31.54 27.14 38.88
CA GLN A 288 30.87 27.17 37.57
C GLN A 288 29.35 27.34 37.69
N LEU A 289 28.75 26.68 38.72
CA LEU A 289 27.32 26.85 39.02
C LEU A 289 27.01 28.29 39.43
N GLU A 290 27.77 28.87 40.36
CA GLU A 290 27.56 30.25 40.84
C GLU A 290 27.63 31.25 39.63
N GLN A 291 28.67 31.10 38.77
CA GLN A 291 28.82 31.94 37.58
C GLN A 291 27.63 31.80 36.60
N MET A 292 27.17 30.56 36.40
CA MET A 292 26.04 30.28 35.53
C MET A 292 24.74 30.89 36.05
N LEU A 293 24.50 30.78 37.35
CA LEU A 293 23.31 31.38 38.01
C LEU A 293 23.31 32.91 37.89
N VAL A 294 24.45 33.55 38.12
CA VAL A 294 24.61 35.01 37.92
C VAL A 294 24.34 35.40 36.46
N LYS A 295 24.94 34.67 35.51
CA LYS A 295 24.76 34.94 34.07
C LYS A 295 23.27 34.86 33.64
N ASN A 296 22.48 34.02 34.28
CA ASN A 296 21.08 33.82 33.93
C ASN A 296 20.12 34.60 34.86
N HIS A 297 20.60 35.56 35.68
CA HIS A 297 19.80 36.38 36.60
C HIS A 297 19.02 35.54 37.65
N MET A 298 19.68 34.47 38.14
CA MET A 298 19.10 33.54 39.14
C MET A 298 19.74 33.70 40.51
N GLU A 299 20.32 34.86 40.83
CA GLU A 299 21.08 35.13 42.07
C GLU A 299 20.23 35.04 43.35
N ASN A 300 18.91 35.26 43.24
CA ASN A 300 17.98 35.28 44.35
C ASN A 300 17.16 34.00 44.48
N ASN A 301 17.48 32.95 43.70
CA ASN A 301 16.74 31.70 43.78
C ASN A 301 17.40 30.70 44.78
N PHE A 302 16.67 29.64 45.10
CA PHE A 302 17.12 28.59 46.02
C PHE A 302 18.46 27.97 45.59
N ASP A 303 18.67 27.76 44.27
CA ASP A 303 19.89 27.12 43.77
C ASP A 303 21.15 27.91 44.10
N MET A 304 21.08 29.27 44.12
CA MET A 304 22.19 30.13 44.55
C MET A 304 22.53 29.95 46.02
N TYR A 305 21.52 29.92 46.88
CA TYR A 305 21.74 29.71 48.31
C TYR A 305 22.30 28.32 48.61
N LEU A 306 21.80 27.29 47.95
CA LEU A 306 22.32 25.91 48.08
C LEU A 306 23.76 25.82 47.53
N CYS A 307 24.07 26.43 46.41
CA CYS A 307 25.41 26.48 45.84
C CYS A 307 26.41 27.10 46.82
N ARG A 308 26.07 28.24 47.41
CA ARG A 308 26.95 28.91 48.40
C ARG A 308 27.11 28.13 49.69
N LEU A 309 26.09 27.40 50.13
CA LEU A 309 26.17 26.50 51.27
C LEU A 309 27.14 25.32 50.99
N ASN A 310 27.05 24.74 49.82
CA ASN A 310 27.98 23.70 49.38
C ASN A 310 29.39 24.23 49.22
N LEU A 311 29.56 25.45 48.66
CA LEU A 311 30.87 26.13 48.60
C LEU A 311 31.48 26.32 49.99
N ALA A 312 30.68 26.68 50.98
CA ALA A 312 31.16 26.86 52.35
C ALA A 312 31.75 25.56 52.94
N ASP A 313 31.12 24.42 52.67
CA ASP A 313 31.61 23.10 53.10
C ASP A 313 32.83 22.66 52.32
N VAL A 314 32.88 22.86 51.00
CA VAL A 314 34.04 22.57 50.16
C VAL A 314 35.27 23.36 50.58
N TYR A 315 35.13 24.69 50.79
CA TYR A 315 36.22 25.53 51.32
C TYR A 315 36.69 25.08 52.69
N LEU A 316 35.78 24.66 53.57
CA LEU A 316 36.16 24.13 54.89
C LEU A 316 37.03 22.86 54.75
N ASN A 317 36.68 21.96 53.85
CA ASN A 317 37.44 20.74 53.62
C ASN A 317 38.81 21.01 52.92
N LEU A 318 38.91 22.07 52.13
CA LEU A 318 40.16 22.56 51.60
C LEU A 318 41.04 23.32 52.63
N GLY A 319 40.53 23.64 53.80
CA GLY A 319 41.21 24.41 54.82
C GLY A 319 41.07 25.94 54.70
N GLU A 320 40.33 26.40 53.72
CA GLU A 320 40.11 27.84 53.47
C GLU A 320 38.94 28.39 54.33
N VAL A 321 39.19 28.43 55.64
CA VAL A 321 38.20 28.79 56.65
C VAL A 321 37.60 30.19 56.47
N LYS A 322 38.37 31.17 55.96
CA LYS A 322 37.88 32.52 55.67
C LYS A 322 36.79 32.52 54.60
N GLU A 323 37.02 31.82 53.49
CA GLU A 323 36.08 31.71 52.37
C GLU A 323 34.85 30.90 52.76
N SER A 324 35.04 29.81 53.54
CA SER A 324 33.92 29.05 54.14
C SER A 324 33.00 29.95 54.96
N LYS A 325 33.53 30.78 55.85
CA LYS A 325 32.74 31.73 56.64
C LYS A 325 32.05 32.79 55.78
N ARG A 326 32.73 33.27 54.76
CA ARG A 326 32.15 34.25 53.80
C ARG A 326 30.93 33.68 53.12
N CYS A 327 31.07 32.51 52.54
CA CYS A 327 29.98 31.83 51.82
C CYS A 327 28.78 31.51 52.78
N LEU A 328 29.08 30.97 53.96
CA LEU A 328 28.04 30.66 54.94
C LEU A 328 27.30 31.91 55.39
N GLY A 329 28.02 33.02 55.68
CA GLY A 329 27.39 34.30 56.09
C GLY A 329 26.44 34.89 55.08
N MET A 330 26.64 34.62 53.78
CA MET A 330 25.73 35.07 52.68
C MET A 330 24.39 34.33 52.68
N VAL A 331 24.29 33.12 53.21
CA VAL A 331 23.13 32.26 53.06
C VAL A 331 22.46 31.85 54.35
N GLU A 332 23.15 31.96 55.46
CA GLU A 332 22.68 31.46 56.76
C GLU A 332 21.31 32.01 57.13
N GLN A 333 21.08 33.33 57.07
CA GLN A 333 19.78 33.92 57.41
C GLN A 333 18.66 33.44 56.50
N TYR A 334 18.93 33.26 55.22
CA TYR A 334 17.95 32.76 54.29
C TYR A 334 17.54 31.31 54.61
N ILE A 335 18.52 30.43 54.81
CA ILE A 335 18.30 29.01 55.12
C ILE A 335 17.56 28.86 56.44
N LEU A 336 17.94 29.61 57.49
CA LEU A 336 17.25 29.57 58.78
C LEU A 336 15.80 30.06 58.74
N ARG A 337 15.48 31.05 57.86
CA ARG A 337 14.10 31.53 57.63
C ARG A 337 13.22 30.50 56.93
N MET A 338 13.78 29.60 56.16
CA MET A 338 13.03 28.50 55.53
C MET A 338 12.45 27.51 56.58
N ASN A 339 13.00 27.52 57.78
CA ASN A 339 12.61 26.63 58.88
C ASN A 339 12.66 25.12 58.47
N ASP A 340 13.61 24.78 57.56
CA ASP A 340 13.88 23.42 57.16
C ASP A 340 14.86 22.77 58.16
N PRO A 341 14.45 21.68 58.83
CA PRO A 341 15.29 21.03 59.84
C PRO A 341 16.58 20.44 59.27
N VAL A 342 16.54 19.91 58.02
CA VAL A 342 17.71 19.30 57.37
C VAL A 342 18.70 20.36 56.93
N ALA A 343 18.22 21.45 56.33
CA ALA A 343 19.06 22.59 55.98
C ALA A 343 19.72 23.25 57.18
N THR A 344 18.97 23.42 58.29
CA THR A 344 19.49 23.91 59.56
C THR A 344 20.56 22.99 60.13
N TYR A 345 20.34 21.69 60.11
CA TYR A 345 21.33 20.69 60.50
C TYR A 345 22.64 20.81 59.69
N TYR A 346 22.54 21.06 58.39
CA TYR A 346 23.71 21.22 57.53
C TYR A 346 24.47 22.52 57.84
N VAL A 347 23.80 23.64 58.01
CA VAL A 347 24.38 24.91 58.46
C VAL A 347 25.19 24.72 59.76
N ASN A 348 24.54 24.07 60.78
CA ASN A 348 25.18 23.81 62.07
C ASN A 348 26.38 22.84 61.92
N THR A 349 26.31 21.88 61.04
CA THR A 349 27.42 20.97 60.72
C THR A 349 28.65 21.73 60.20
N ILE A 350 28.44 22.68 59.26
CA ILE A 350 29.55 23.54 58.73
C ILE A 350 30.11 24.44 59.86
N LYS A 351 29.24 25.04 60.70
CA LYS A 351 29.68 25.84 61.84
C LYS A 351 30.54 25.05 62.83
N ILE A 352 30.13 23.82 63.15
CA ILE A 352 30.91 22.88 63.99
C ILE A 352 32.29 22.64 63.34
N GLY A 353 32.30 22.35 62.01
CA GLY A 353 33.58 22.14 61.30
C GLY A 353 34.47 23.38 61.32
N ILE A 354 33.92 24.57 61.10
CA ILE A 354 34.63 25.86 61.22
C ILE A 354 35.23 26.05 62.61
N ALA A 355 34.41 25.86 63.70
CA ALA A 355 34.86 25.99 65.05
C ALA A 355 36.01 25.01 65.41
N LEU A 356 35.93 23.78 64.94
CA LEU A 356 37.00 22.78 65.10
C LEU A 356 38.28 23.16 64.37
N ARG A 357 38.18 23.75 63.17
CA ARG A 357 39.39 24.24 62.42
C ARG A 357 40.04 25.43 63.11
N GLN A 358 39.28 26.17 63.92
CA GLN A 358 39.75 27.31 64.69
C GLN A 358 40.15 26.92 66.14
N ASP A 359 40.08 25.62 66.44
CA ASP A 359 40.35 25.08 67.81
C ASP A 359 39.43 25.63 68.88
N ASN A 360 38.22 26.10 68.48
CA ASN A 360 37.23 26.68 69.41
C ASN A 360 36.23 25.61 69.91
N MET A 361 36.66 24.80 70.92
CA MET A 361 35.87 23.70 71.48
C MET A 361 34.62 24.21 72.24
N ASN A 362 34.69 25.41 72.78
CA ASN A 362 33.56 26.00 73.48
C ASN A 362 32.40 26.30 72.55
N GLU A 363 32.71 26.80 71.36
CA GLU A 363 31.70 27.06 70.32
C GLU A 363 31.06 25.76 69.84
N VAL A 364 31.84 24.68 69.60
CA VAL A 364 31.31 23.36 69.27
C VAL A 364 30.32 22.88 70.34
N THR A 365 30.68 23.00 71.62
CA THR A 365 29.83 22.63 72.75
C THR A 365 28.55 23.45 72.77
N ARG A 366 28.62 24.78 72.57
CA ARG A 366 27.46 25.66 72.46
C ARG A 366 26.52 25.25 71.36
N LEU A 367 27.02 24.99 70.14
CA LEU A 367 26.21 24.57 68.99
C LEU A 367 25.51 23.23 69.23
N LEU A 368 26.21 22.27 69.80
CA LEU A 368 25.62 20.97 70.18
C LEU A 368 24.53 21.05 71.21
N ASN A 369 24.66 21.93 72.19
CA ASN A 369 23.69 22.10 73.28
C ASN A 369 22.45 22.91 72.86
N SER A 370 22.57 23.77 71.86
CA SER A 370 21.49 24.60 71.32
C SER A 370 20.68 23.95 70.24
N GLU A 371 21.08 22.80 69.77
CA GLU A 371 20.44 22.15 68.58
C GLU A 371 19.36 21.14 69.00
N HIS A 372 18.20 21.21 68.32
CA HIS A 372 17.14 20.21 68.41
C HIS A 372 16.97 19.55 67.04
N ILE A 373 17.36 18.29 66.92
CA ILE A 373 17.25 17.51 65.70
C ILE A 373 15.82 16.96 65.67
N THR A 374 14.99 17.49 64.75
CA THR A 374 13.58 17.11 64.58
C THR A 374 13.30 16.25 63.39
N ALA A 375 14.26 16.11 62.48
CA ALA A 375 14.15 15.30 61.27
C ALA A 375 15.45 14.49 61.01
N ASP A 376 15.33 13.39 60.33
CA ASP A 376 16.48 12.60 59.86
C ASP A 376 17.20 13.34 58.74
N PRO A 377 18.49 13.78 58.90
CA PRO A 377 19.23 14.47 57.86
C PRO A 377 19.74 13.54 56.76
N GLY A 378 19.52 12.24 56.87
CA GLY A 378 20.04 11.23 55.98
C GLY A 378 21.50 10.84 56.24
N TYR A 379 21.95 9.72 55.66
CA TYR A 379 23.27 9.15 55.91
C TYR A 379 24.39 10.12 55.58
N ASN A 380 24.38 10.73 54.40
CA ASN A 380 25.47 11.56 53.94
C ASN A 380 25.79 12.74 54.86
N LEU A 381 24.79 13.48 55.28
CA LEU A 381 24.97 14.61 56.19
C LEU A 381 25.36 14.15 57.62
N ARG A 382 24.80 13.03 58.12
CA ARG A 382 25.24 12.43 59.37
C ARG A 382 26.71 12.02 59.34
N HIS A 383 27.13 11.36 58.28
CA HIS A 383 28.53 10.93 58.11
C HIS A 383 29.51 12.11 58.09
N ILE A 384 29.18 13.20 57.39
CA ILE A 384 29.97 14.44 57.39
C ILE A 384 30.10 14.95 58.81
N ARG A 385 28.98 15.09 59.50
CA ARG A 385 28.95 15.58 60.91
C ARG A 385 29.71 14.65 61.84
N ASN A 386 29.49 13.36 61.75
CA ASN A 386 30.17 12.36 62.56
C ASN A 386 31.70 12.48 62.41
N SER A 387 32.20 12.79 61.22
CA SER A 387 33.63 13.00 60.98
C SER A 387 34.18 14.19 61.81
N TYR A 388 33.46 15.28 61.89
CA TYR A 388 33.82 16.41 62.73
C TYR A 388 33.67 16.10 64.20
N LEU A 389 32.58 15.46 64.61
CA LEU A 389 32.34 15.11 66.01
C LEU A 389 33.33 14.10 66.58
N ARG A 390 33.83 13.14 65.77
CA ARG A 390 34.91 12.25 66.16
C ARG A 390 36.17 13.04 66.49
N GLY A 391 36.53 14.02 65.66
CA GLY A 391 37.64 14.93 65.95
C GLY A 391 37.45 15.74 67.20
N TYR A 392 36.24 16.25 67.46
CA TYR A 392 35.88 16.97 68.67
C TYR A 392 36.00 16.08 69.92
N TYR A 393 35.37 14.90 69.92
CA TYR A 393 35.38 14.00 71.08
C TYR A 393 36.77 13.43 71.34
N ALA A 394 37.59 13.21 70.33
CA ALA A 394 38.99 12.81 70.51
C ALA A 394 39.82 13.90 71.18
N ARG A 395 39.66 15.18 70.78
CA ARG A 395 40.36 16.32 71.38
C ARG A 395 39.88 16.66 72.85
N THR A 396 38.59 16.36 73.11
CA THR A 396 38.02 16.55 74.47
C THR A 396 38.17 15.33 75.40
N GLY A 397 38.87 14.26 74.95
CA GLY A 397 39.11 13.05 75.71
C GLY A 397 37.94 12.08 75.83
N ASN A 398 36.83 12.33 75.11
CA ASN A 398 35.69 11.44 75.15
C ASN A 398 35.77 10.35 74.08
N PHE A 399 36.72 9.45 74.23
CA PHE A 399 37.02 8.40 73.24
C PHE A 399 35.85 7.42 73.04
N GLU A 400 35.04 7.20 74.07
CA GLU A 400 33.86 6.33 73.97
C GLU A 400 32.85 6.86 72.94
N LYS A 401 32.55 8.15 73.01
CA LYS A 401 31.63 8.77 72.02
C LYS A 401 32.24 8.78 70.62
N ALA A 402 33.55 9.07 70.51
CA ALA A 402 34.26 9.02 69.23
C ALA A 402 34.19 7.61 68.57
N TYR A 403 34.41 6.57 69.38
CA TYR A 403 34.36 5.17 68.96
C TYR A 403 32.90 4.76 68.59
N ARG A 404 31.91 5.20 69.35
CA ARG A 404 30.49 4.91 69.02
C ARG A 404 30.09 5.47 67.67
N LEU A 405 30.47 6.71 67.36
CA LEU A 405 30.23 7.32 66.04
C LEU A 405 30.98 6.59 64.93
N LEU A 406 32.20 6.14 65.15
CA LEU A 406 32.94 5.35 64.18
C LEU A 406 32.23 4.03 63.88
N ARG A 407 31.80 3.29 64.93
CA ARG A 407 31.04 2.03 64.74
C ARG A 407 29.70 2.23 64.03
N GLU A 408 29.02 3.35 64.24
CA GLU A 408 27.80 3.67 63.51
C GLU A 408 28.06 3.89 62.03
N ASP A 409 29.10 4.64 61.67
CA ASP A 409 29.53 4.87 60.31
C ASP A 409 29.96 3.56 59.62
N ASP A 410 30.74 2.69 60.31
CA ASP A 410 31.20 1.38 59.79
C ASP A 410 30.00 0.48 59.49
N LYS A 411 29.03 0.38 60.40
CA LYS A 411 27.81 -0.41 60.22
C LYS A 411 27.00 0.07 59.00
N GLN A 412 26.95 1.37 58.78
CA GLN A 412 26.29 1.92 57.59
C GLN A 412 27.06 1.64 56.32
N THR A 413 28.40 1.70 56.38
CA THR A 413 29.30 1.35 55.24
C THR A 413 29.11 -0.10 54.85
N ASP A 414 29.03 -1.05 55.80
CA ASP A 414 28.74 -2.46 55.54
C ASP A 414 27.38 -2.65 54.86
N SER A 415 26.34 -1.94 55.32
CA SER A 415 25.04 -1.94 54.67
C SER A 415 25.09 -1.44 53.24
N LEU A 416 25.86 -0.36 52.98
CA LEU A 416 26.03 0.15 51.63
C LEU A 416 26.81 -0.84 50.72
N MET A 417 27.84 -1.57 51.24
CA MET A 417 28.52 -2.60 50.53
C MET A 417 27.59 -3.77 50.15
N HIS A 418 26.74 -4.18 51.07
CA HIS A 418 25.74 -5.21 50.81
C HIS A 418 24.74 -4.75 49.72
N ASN A 419 24.21 -3.54 49.84
CA ASN A 419 23.34 -2.94 48.85
C ASN A 419 24.02 -2.82 47.45
N ARG A 420 25.29 -2.46 47.41
CA ARG A 420 26.09 -2.43 46.19
C ARG A 420 26.24 -3.82 45.57
N SER A 421 26.46 -4.86 46.38
CA SER A 421 26.55 -6.25 45.91
C SER A 421 25.20 -6.70 45.34
N ASN A 422 24.09 -6.44 46.03
CA ASN A 422 22.74 -6.71 45.58
C ASN A 422 22.46 -5.99 44.23
N MET A 423 22.85 -4.71 44.15
CA MET A 423 22.69 -3.92 42.92
C MET A 423 23.39 -4.57 41.75
N ARG A 424 24.62 -5.07 41.89
CA ARG A 424 25.36 -5.77 40.84
C ARG A 424 24.68 -7.06 40.42
N ALA A 425 24.11 -7.81 41.36
CA ALA A 425 23.32 -9.01 41.05
C ALA A 425 22.08 -8.67 40.22
N TYR A 426 21.36 -7.61 40.60
CA TYR A 426 20.22 -7.10 39.83
C TYR A 426 20.64 -6.64 38.43
N GLU A 427 21.78 -5.98 38.29
CA GLU A 427 22.29 -5.56 36.97
C GLU A 427 22.60 -6.73 36.04
N ILE A 428 23.17 -7.80 36.59
CA ILE A 428 23.46 -9.01 35.81
C ILE A 428 22.14 -9.65 35.34
N MET A 429 21.15 -9.77 36.26
CA MET A 429 19.84 -10.30 35.91
C MET A 429 19.09 -9.41 34.90
N ASP A 430 19.15 -8.10 35.08
CA ASP A 430 18.49 -7.15 34.17
C ASP A 430 19.09 -7.20 32.77
N ARG A 431 20.44 -7.23 32.66
CA ARG A 431 21.11 -7.44 31.37
C ARG A 431 20.72 -8.76 30.72
N PHE A 432 20.69 -9.85 31.48
CA PHE A 432 20.25 -11.13 30.96
C PHE A 432 18.80 -11.09 30.43
N THR A 433 17.92 -10.43 31.18
CA THR A 433 16.51 -10.23 30.77
C THR A 433 16.43 -9.34 29.51
N GLU A 434 17.22 -8.26 29.47
CA GLU A 434 17.31 -7.35 28.33
C GLU A 434 17.82 -8.07 27.07
N ASP A 435 18.90 -8.82 27.19
CA ASP A 435 19.47 -9.57 26.06
C ASP A 435 18.49 -10.62 25.57
N THR A 436 17.75 -11.28 26.48
CA THR A 436 16.69 -12.22 26.11
C THR A 436 15.56 -11.52 25.39
N LEU A 437 15.11 -10.36 25.85
CA LEU A 437 14.07 -9.56 25.22
C LEU A 437 14.52 -9.02 23.85
N ARG A 438 15.76 -8.55 23.73
CA ARG A 438 16.33 -8.10 22.46
C ARG A 438 16.41 -9.24 21.46
N LEU A 439 16.87 -10.42 21.90
CA LEU A 439 16.90 -11.61 21.07
C LEU A 439 15.49 -12.01 20.60
N HIS A 440 14.53 -12.04 21.51
CA HIS A 440 13.13 -12.35 21.16
C HIS A 440 12.57 -11.33 20.17
N HIS A 441 12.82 -10.04 20.39
CA HIS A 441 12.34 -8.98 19.50
C HIS A 441 13.04 -9.04 18.12
N SER A 442 14.35 -9.35 18.08
CA SER A 442 15.07 -9.52 16.81
C SER A 442 14.53 -10.70 16.02
N LEU A 443 14.25 -11.83 16.68
CA LEU A 443 13.60 -12.99 16.06
C LEU A 443 12.19 -12.68 15.54
N GLU A 444 11.40 -11.94 16.31
CA GLU A 444 10.07 -11.51 15.88
C GLU A 444 10.12 -10.56 14.67
N MET A 445 11.09 -9.64 14.66
CA MET A 445 11.32 -8.76 13.51
C MET A 445 11.82 -9.53 12.29
N GLU A 446 12.67 -10.52 12.48
CA GLU A 446 13.14 -11.40 11.40
C GLU A 446 11.98 -12.19 10.78
N HIS A 447 11.08 -12.75 11.62
CA HIS A 447 9.86 -13.40 11.15
C HIS A 447 8.94 -12.44 10.39
N LYS A 448 8.68 -11.24 10.92
CA LYS A 448 7.87 -10.22 10.23
C LYS A 448 8.48 -9.80 8.90
N ASN A 449 9.80 -9.61 8.86
CA ASN A 449 10.50 -9.30 7.62
C ASN A 449 10.41 -10.44 6.61
N ALA A 450 10.57 -11.69 7.05
CA ALA A 450 10.39 -12.86 6.19
C ALA A 450 8.98 -12.93 5.59
N ASP A 451 7.94 -12.64 6.37
CA ASP A 451 6.55 -12.60 5.89
C ASP A 451 6.31 -11.43 4.92
N ILE A 452 6.90 -10.26 5.17
CA ILE A 452 6.87 -9.13 4.24
C ILE A 452 7.57 -9.48 2.92
N TYR A 453 8.72 -10.17 2.97
CA TYR A 453 9.40 -10.62 1.76
C TYR A 453 8.59 -11.67 1.00
N ARG A 454 7.95 -12.63 1.69
CA ARG A 454 7.07 -13.63 1.08
C ARG A 454 5.87 -12.96 0.39
N THR A 455 5.22 -12.02 1.05
CA THR A 455 4.08 -11.29 0.46
C THR A 455 4.50 -10.41 -0.72
N LYS A 456 5.63 -9.69 -0.64
CA LYS A 456 6.18 -8.92 -1.75
C LYS A 456 6.57 -9.80 -2.94
N SER A 457 7.20 -10.95 -2.70
CA SER A 457 7.56 -11.88 -3.78
C SER A 457 6.33 -12.50 -4.43
N ALA A 458 5.31 -12.88 -3.65
CA ALA A 458 4.04 -13.37 -4.18
C ALA A 458 3.33 -12.31 -5.05
N LEU A 459 3.32 -11.05 -4.59
CA LEU A 459 2.75 -9.92 -5.34
C LEU A 459 3.52 -9.68 -6.66
N SER A 460 4.85 -9.75 -6.62
CA SER A 460 5.69 -9.60 -7.81
C SER A 460 5.44 -10.72 -8.82
N ILE A 461 5.29 -11.96 -8.37
CA ILE A 461 4.96 -13.10 -9.22
C ILE A 461 3.56 -12.92 -9.84
N MET A 462 2.57 -12.50 -9.04
CA MET A 462 1.22 -12.22 -9.57
C MET A 462 1.24 -11.10 -10.64
N MET A 463 2.00 -10.03 -10.42
CA MET A 463 2.16 -8.97 -11.42
C MET A 463 2.81 -9.49 -12.70
N LEU A 464 3.85 -10.31 -12.58
CA LEU A 464 4.51 -10.93 -13.75
C LEU A 464 3.53 -11.80 -14.54
N VAL A 465 2.76 -12.65 -13.86
CA VAL A 465 1.72 -13.50 -14.49
C VAL A 465 0.66 -12.64 -15.18
N ALA A 466 0.21 -11.55 -14.55
CA ALA A 466 -0.75 -10.62 -15.15
C ALA A 466 -0.20 -9.98 -16.44
N VAL A 467 1.05 -9.54 -16.43
CA VAL A 467 1.71 -8.98 -17.63
C VAL A 467 1.79 -10.03 -18.74
N VAL A 468 2.19 -11.26 -18.43
CA VAL A 468 2.25 -12.35 -19.42
C VAL A 468 0.86 -12.63 -20.02
N LEU A 469 -0.18 -12.67 -19.19
CA LEU A 469 -1.56 -12.86 -19.67
C LEU A 469 -2.01 -11.72 -20.59
N VAL A 470 -1.69 -10.48 -20.26
CA VAL A 470 -2.00 -9.32 -21.13
C VAL A 470 -1.27 -9.43 -22.46
N LEU A 471 0.01 -9.83 -22.47
CA LEU A 471 0.77 -10.03 -23.69
C LEU A 471 0.19 -11.15 -24.56
N LEU A 472 -0.22 -12.26 -23.94
CA LEU A 472 -0.90 -13.35 -24.65
C LEU A 472 -2.25 -12.91 -25.25
N LEU A 473 -3.02 -12.10 -24.55
CA LEU A 473 -4.27 -11.53 -25.04
C LEU A 473 -4.02 -10.60 -26.25
N ILE A 474 -3.02 -9.74 -26.17
CA ILE A 474 -2.64 -8.86 -27.29
C ILE A 474 -2.21 -9.69 -28.51
N MET A 475 -1.40 -10.72 -28.31
CA MET A 475 -0.94 -11.61 -29.38
C MET A 475 -2.12 -12.36 -30.01
N TRP A 476 -3.03 -12.90 -29.20
CA TRP A 476 -4.26 -13.53 -29.66
C TRP A 476 -5.15 -12.57 -30.47
N PHE A 477 -5.33 -11.34 -29.98
CA PHE A 477 -6.09 -10.30 -30.65
C PHE A 477 -5.48 -9.92 -32.02
N MET A 478 -4.17 -9.76 -32.07
CA MET A 478 -3.44 -9.50 -33.32
C MET A 478 -3.57 -10.66 -34.32
N TYR A 479 -3.49 -11.90 -33.84
CA TYR A 479 -3.68 -13.09 -34.67
C TYR A 479 -5.11 -13.16 -35.22
N ALA A 480 -6.11 -12.98 -34.37
CA ALA A 480 -7.53 -12.95 -34.77
C ALA A 480 -7.81 -11.84 -35.78
N ARG A 481 -7.27 -10.63 -35.58
CA ARG A 481 -7.37 -9.51 -36.51
C ARG A 481 -6.72 -9.82 -37.86
N LYS A 482 -5.55 -10.48 -37.88
CA LYS A 482 -4.86 -10.90 -39.09
C LYS A 482 -5.67 -11.93 -39.88
N GLN A 483 -6.29 -12.89 -39.20
CA GLN A 483 -7.19 -13.88 -39.85
C GLN A 483 -8.44 -13.21 -40.43
N PHE A 484 -9.05 -12.30 -39.69
CA PHE A 484 -10.21 -11.58 -40.19
C PHE A 484 -9.92 -10.76 -41.44
N LEU A 485 -8.77 -10.08 -41.52
CA LEU A 485 -8.34 -9.33 -42.69
C LEU A 485 -8.07 -10.24 -43.88
N ARG A 486 -7.40 -11.39 -43.69
CA ARG A 486 -7.15 -12.39 -44.76
C ARG A 486 -8.45 -12.90 -45.34
N ASN A 487 -9.43 -13.26 -44.53
CA ASN A 487 -10.74 -13.72 -44.96
C ASN A 487 -11.49 -12.64 -45.76
N ARG A 488 -11.42 -11.39 -45.40
CA ARG A 488 -12.02 -10.26 -46.13
C ARG A 488 -11.38 -10.07 -47.51
N ILE A 489 -10.06 -10.17 -47.59
CA ILE A 489 -9.32 -10.04 -48.87
C ILE A 489 -9.67 -11.18 -49.80
N SER A 490 -9.75 -12.43 -49.29
CA SER A 490 -10.13 -13.59 -50.10
C SER A 490 -11.54 -13.47 -50.67
N ILE A 491 -12.51 -13.01 -49.87
CA ILE A 491 -13.87 -12.76 -50.33
C ILE A 491 -13.93 -11.68 -51.42
N MET A 492 -13.12 -10.62 -51.27
CA MET A 492 -13.06 -9.53 -52.24
C MET A 492 -12.41 -9.96 -53.55
N GLN A 493 -11.38 -10.81 -53.48
CA GLN A 493 -10.76 -11.40 -54.65
C GLN A 493 -11.69 -12.34 -55.42
N LEU A 494 -12.48 -13.16 -54.71
CA LEU A 494 -13.51 -14.02 -55.32
C LEU A 494 -14.62 -13.21 -56.02
N LYS A 495 -15.07 -12.12 -55.40
CA LYS A 495 -16.07 -11.20 -55.98
C LYS A 495 -15.52 -10.54 -57.27
N LEU A 496 -14.26 -10.11 -57.27
CA LEU A 496 -13.62 -9.52 -58.43
C LEU A 496 -13.37 -10.53 -59.57
N ALA A 497 -12.98 -11.76 -59.24
CA ALA A 497 -12.80 -12.84 -60.23
C ALA A 497 -14.14 -13.22 -60.88
N SER A 498 -15.22 -13.30 -60.09
CA SER A 498 -16.58 -13.53 -60.59
C SER A 498 -17.05 -12.40 -61.49
N ALA A 499 -16.81 -11.13 -61.14
CA ALA A 499 -17.19 -9.97 -61.94
C ALA A 499 -16.46 -9.89 -63.31
N ARG A 500 -15.23 -10.41 -63.39
CA ARG A 500 -14.39 -10.34 -64.57
C ARG A 500 -14.75 -11.34 -65.61
N ASN A 501 -15.43 -12.47 -65.30
CA ASN A 501 -15.84 -13.54 -66.20
C ASN A 501 -17.33 -13.44 -66.68
N ARG A 502 -17.99 -12.33 -66.42
CA ARG A 502 -19.47 -12.18 -66.46
C ARG A 502 -20.07 -11.98 -67.86
N ILE A 503 -19.31 -11.56 -68.83
CA ILE A 503 -19.73 -11.51 -70.22
C ILE A 503 -18.53 -12.01 -71.00
N ASN A 504 -18.71 -13.14 -71.71
CA ASN A 504 -17.69 -13.56 -72.67
C ASN A 504 -17.72 -12.57 -73.85
N PRO A 505 -16.74 -11.63 -73.94
CA PRO A 505 -16.75 -10.63 -74.99
C PRO A 505 -16.74 -11.30 -76.39
N HIS A 506 -16.12 -12.45 -76.50
CA HIS A 506 -16.05 -13.22 -77.73
C HIS A 506 -17.42 -13.76 -78.14
N PHE A 507 -18.29 -14.15 -77.20
CA PHE A 507 -19.64 -14.55 -77.53
C PHE A 507 -20.45 -13.38 -78.10
N VAL A 508 -20.42 -12.23 -77.43
CA VAL A 508 -21.11 -11.01 -77.87
C VAL A 508 -20.61 -10.61 -79.27
N PHE A 509 -19.29 -10.65 -79.49
CA PHE A 509 -18.72 -10.37 -80.84
C PHE A 509 -19.12 -11.40 -81.88
N ASN A 510 -19.14 -12.71 -81.60
CA ASN A 510 -19.52 -13.76 -82.56
C ASN A 510 -21.01 -13.65 -82.92
N VAL A 511 -21.90 -13.39 -82.02
CA VAL A 511 -23.34 -13.19 -82.26
C VAL A 511 -23.59 -11.92 -83.10
N LEU A 512 -22.92 -10.82 -82.75
CA LEU A 512 -23.00 -9.57 -83.50
C LEU A 512 -22.43 -9.70 -84.94
N ASN A 513 -21.29 -10.31 -85.11
CA ASN A 513 -20.66 -10.47 -86.39
C ASN A 513 -21.48 -11.39 -87.34
N ASN A 514 -22.04 -12.50 -86.81
CA ASN A 514 -22.93 -13.35 -87.65
C ASN A 514 -24.24 -12.65 -88.06
N LYS A 515 -24.71 -11.72 -87.28
CA LYS A 515 -25.94 -10.95 -87.56
C LYS A 515 -25.70 -9.82 -88.54
N ILE A 516 -24.53 -9.19 -88.51
CA ILE A 516 -24.12 -8.15 -89.44
C ILE A 516 -23.96 -8.76 -90.88
N MET A 517 -23.65 -10.07 -91.01
CA MET A 517 -23.44 -10.76 -92.30
C MET A 517 -24.73 -11.36 -92.95
N ASN A 518 -25.83 -11.52 -92.18
CA ASN A 518 -27.09 -12.12 -92.69
C ASN A 518 -28.21 -11.11 -92.56
N ASP A 519 -28.48 -10.33 -93.60
CA ASP A 519 -29.54 -9.31 -93.66
C ASP A 519 -30.96 -9.86 -93.63
N GLY A 520 -31.88 -9.18 -92.99
CA GLY A 520 -33.32 -9.33 -93.06
C GLY A 520 -34.13 -9.12 -91.82
N ALA A 521 -35.45 -8.99 -91.88
CA ALA A 521 -36.44 -8.59 -90.91
C ALA A 521 -36.52 -9.41 -89.59
N GLU A 522 -35.71 -10.48 -89.43
CA GLU A 522 -35.62 -11.27 -88.15
C GLU A 522 -34.63 -10.71 -87.15
N ALA A 523 -33.85 -9.71 -87.54
CA ALA A 523 -32.79 -9.08 -86.68
C ALA A 523 -33.31 -8.49 -85.35
N SER A 524 -34.54 -8.05 -85.22
CA SER A 524 -35.10 -7.45 -84.04
C SER A 524 -35.45 -8.47 -82.90
N SER A 525 -35.87 -9.69 -83.30
CA SER A 525 -36.19 -10.76 -82.36
C SER A 525 -34.97 -11.31 -81.60
N GLU A 526 -33.91 -11.54 -82.35
CA GLU A 526 -32.64 -12.14 -81.84
C GLU A 526 -31.82 -11.13 -81.05
N LEU A 527 -31.85 -9.85 -81.39
CA LEU A 527 -31.23 -8.78 -80.59
C LEU A 527 -31.97 -8.64 -79.24
N LEU A 528 -33.29 -8.85 -79.22
CA LEU A 528 -34.09 -8.85 -77.97
C LEU A 528 -33.73 -10.06 -77.14
N GLU A 529 -33.58 -11.24 -77.65
CA GLU A 529 -33.13 -12.44 -76.93
C GLU A 529 -31.68 -12.29 -76.39
N LEU A 530 -30.78 -11.71 -77.17
CA LEU A 530 -29.41 -11.40 -76.77
C LEU A 530 -29.41 -10.40 -75.58
N SER A 531 -30.22 -9.35 -75.68
CA SER A 531 -30.39 -8.35 -74.60
C SER A 531 -30.92 -8.98 -73.28
N ARG A 532 -31.90 -9.88 -73.40
CA ARG A 532 -32.46 -10.64 -72.25
C ARG A 532 -31.38 -11.55 -71.62
N LEU A 533 -30.58 -12.23 -72.48
CA LEU A 533 -29.52 -13.13 -72.06
C LEU A 533 -28.42 -12.35 -71.29
N ILE A 534 -28.02 -11.18 -71.79
CA ILE A 534 -27.05 -10.29 -71.14
C ILE A 534 -27.59 -9.80 -69.79
N ARG A 535 -28.85 -9.41 -69.79
CA ARG A 535 -29.50 -8.92 -68.53
C ARG A 535 -29.56 -10.02 -67.49
N THR A 536 -29.98 -11.23 -67.86
CA THR A 536 -30.05 -12.39 -66.97
C THR A 536 -28.65 -12.77 -66.47
N ASN A 537 -27.64 -12.72 -67.32
CA ASN A 537 -26.26 -12.95 -66.96
C ASN A 537 -25.75 -11.96 -65.92
N LEU A 538 -26.06 -10.67 -66.12
CA LEU A 538 -25.68 -9.63 -65.16
C LEU A 538 -26.38 -9.83 -63.77
N ASP A 539 -27.67 -10.15 -63.79
CA ASP A 539 -28.42 -10.39 -62.57
C ASP A 539 -27.92 -11.62 -61.80
N MET A 540 -27.73 -12.73 -62.49
CA MET A 540 -27.16 -13.96 -61.90
C MET A 540 -25.76 -13.74 -61.36
N SER A 541 -25.02 -12.92 -62.01
CA SER A 541 -23.64 -12.60 -61.69
C SER A 541 -23.46 -11.83 -60.38
N THR A 542 -24.48 -11.17 -59.88
CA THR A 542 -24.46 -10.44 -58.59
C THR A 542 -24.65 -11.36 -57.38
N ARG A 543 -25.12 -12.58 -57.58
CA ARG A 543 -25.45 -13.57 -56.56
C ARG A 543 -24.29 -14.61 -56.48
N MET A 544 -24.02 -15.13 -55.31
CA MET A 544 -23.05 -16.23 -55.15
C MET A 544 -23.64 -17.58 -55.55
N THR A 545 -24.95 -17.73 -55.34
CA THR A 545 -25.73 -18.92 -55.65
C THR A 545 -27.02 -18.51 -56.33
N VAL A 546 -27.52 -19.36 -57.18
CA VAL A 546 -28.82 -19.23 -57.87
C VAL A 546 -29.56 -20.58 -57.86
N SER A 547 -30.85 -20.58 -58.15
CA SER A 547 -31.56 -21.85 -58.29
C SER A 547 -31.05 -22.63 -59.50
N LEU A 548 -31.09 -23.95 -59.45
CA LEU A 548 -30.78 -24.82 -60.57
C LEU A 548 -31.76 -24.55 -61.74
N ALA A 549 -33.00 -24.16 -61.43
CA ALA A 549 -33.99 -23.77 -62.46
C ALA A 549 -33.49 -22.55 -63.26
N ASP A 550 -32.99 -21.50 -62.56
CA ASP A 550 -32.45 -20.31 -63.25
C ASP A 550 -31.25 -20.60 -64.11
N GLU A 551 -30.29 -21.45 -63.62
CA GLU A 551 -29.13 -21.89 -64.39
C GLU A 551 -29.52 -22.70 -65.64
N LEU A 552 -30.43 -23.65 -65.48
CA LEU A 552 -30.95 -24.44 -66.61
C LEU A 552 -31.66 -23.57 -67.62
N ALA A 553 -32.51 -22.65 -67.15
CA ALA A 553 -33.24 -21.72 -68.05
C ALA A 553 -32.24 -20.84 -68.84
N PHE A 554 -31.20 -20.34 -68.13
CA PHE A 554 -30.13 -19.56 -68.82
C PHE A 554 -29.37 -20.37 -69.84
N VAL A 555 -28.89 -21.57 -69.44
CA VAL A 555 -28.12 -22.44 -70.33
C VAL A 555 -28.94 -22.89 -71.60
N THR A 556 -30.24 -23.17 -71.35
CA THR A 556 -31.16 -23.54 -72.45
C THR A 556 -31.21 -22.43 -73.55
N ARG A 557 -31.38 -21.17 -73.06
CA ARG A 557 -31.38 -19.99 -73.96
C ARG A 557 -30.06 -19.78 -74.65
N TYR A 558 -28.96 -19.90 -73.83
CA TYR A 558 -27.58 -19.77 -74.35
C TYR A 558 -27.29 -20.78 -75.41
N VAL A 559 -27.62 -22.05 -75.20
CA VAL A 559 -27.43 -23.16 -76.17
C VAL A 559 -28.31 -22.98 -77.42
N GLY A 560 -29.58 -22.51 -77.24
CA GLY A 560 -30.46 -22.18 -78.34
C GLY A 560 -29.86 -21.16 -79.29
N MET A 561 -29.19 -20.11 -78.80
CA MET A 561 -28.45 -19.15 -79.65
C MET A 561 -27.20 -19.77 -80.32
N GLN A 562 -26.48 -20.68 -79.63
CA GLN A 562 -25.34 -21.37 -80.16
C GLN A 562 -25.69 -22.39 -81.26
N LYS A 563 -26.95 -22.86 -81.35
CA LYS A 563 -27.43 -23.78 -82.38
C LYS A 563 -27.24 -23.25 -83.80
N TYR A 564 -27.36 -21.93 -83.97
CA TYR A 564 -27.08 -21.30 -85.27
C TYR A 564 -25.60 -21.42 -85.70
N LEU A 565 -24.67 -21.45 -84.75
CA LEU A 565 -23.25 -21.54 -85.00
C LEU A 565 -22.74 -22.99 -85.19
N LEU A 566 -23.46 -23.94 -84.60
CA LEU A 566 -23.09 -25.37 -84.62
C LEU A 566 -23.69 -26.15 -85.75
N GLY A 567 -24.71 -25.56 -86.42
CA GLY A 567 -25.37 -26.17 -87.61
C GLY A 567 -26.56 -27.06 -87.19
N PRO A 568 -27.27 -27.61 -88.27
CA PRO A 568 -28.50 -28.38 -88.02
C PRO A 568 -28.30 -29.72 -87.30
N ASP A 569 -27.09 -30.25 -87.28
CA ASP A 569 -26.76 -31.55 -86.69
C ASP A 569 -26.48 -31.44 -85.16
N PHE A 570 -26.75 -30.25 -84.53
CA PHE A 570 -26.59 -30.05 -83.12
C PHE A 570 -27.88 -30.33 -82.35
N GLU A 571 -27.80 -31.20 -81.38
CA GLU A 571 -28.89 -31.60 -80.48
C GLU A 571 -28.57 -31.32 -79.06
N PHE A 572 -29.47 -30.65 -78.34
CA PHE A 572 -29.38 -30.36 -76.89
C PHE A 572 -30.46 -31.07 -76.10
N ASN A 573 -30.08 -31.82 -75.12
CA ASN A 573 -30.99 -32.54 -74.23
C ASN A 573 -30.78 -32.14 -72.79
N ALA A 574 -31.87 -31.77 -72.10
CA ALA A 574 -31.88 -31.54 -70.65
C ALA A 574 -32.82 -32.61 -70.00
N CYS A 575 -32.21 -33.54 -69.26
CA CYS A 575 -32.93 -34.67 -68.63
C CYS A 575 -32.91 -34.51 -67.09
N LEU A 576 -34.06 -34.29 -66.49
CA LEU A 576 -34.26 -34.23 -65.04
C LEU A 576 -34.99 -35.47 -64.57
N ALA A 577 -34.52 -36.09 -63.46
CA ALA A 577 -35.26 -37.18 -62.85
C ALA A 577 -36.58 -36.66 -62.29
N PRO A 578 -37.65 -37.47 -62.26
CA PRO A 578 -39.02 -37.03 -61.96
C PRO A 578 -39.20 -36.46 -60.54
N ASP A 579 -38.34 -36.79 -59.61
CA ASP A 579 -38.35 -36.37 -58.21
C ASP A 579 -37.63 -35.05 -57.95
N ILE A 580 -36.97 -34.47 -58.94
CA ILE A 580 -36.18 -33.26 -58.81
C ILE A 580 -37.04 -32.02 -59.02
N LYS A 581 -36.98 -31.11 -57.97
CA LYS A 581 -37.55 -29.76 -58.03
C LYS A 581 -36.36 -28.76 -58.20
N PRO A 582 -36.09 -28.28 -59.42
CA PRO A 582 -34.88 -27.50 -59.68
C PRO A 582 -34.89 -26.11 -58.97
N ASP A 583 -36.08 -25.58 -58.66
CA ASP A 583 -36.20 -24.31 -57.91
C ASP A 583 -35.64 -24.39 -56.48
N ASN A 584 -35.64 -25.59 -55.90
CA ASN A 584 -35.21 -25.78 -54.49
C ASN A 584 -33.71 -26.13 -54.37
N ILE A 585 -33.03 -26.39 -55.50
CA ILE A 585 -31.62 -26.74 -55.49
C ILE A 585 -30.80 -25.49 -55.82
N GLN A 586 -29.98 -25.08 -54.83
CA GLN A 586 -29.04 -23.98 -55.01
C GLN A 586 -27.73 -24.48 -55.62
N VAL A 587 -27.27 -23.77 -56.66
CA VAL A 587 -25.98 -24.03 -57.31
C VAL A 587 -25.11 -22.78 -57.37
N PRO A 588 -23.79 -22.87 -57.44
CA PRO A 588 -22.97 -21.70 -57.64
C PRO A 588 -23.37 -21.00 -58.95
N SER A 589 -23.50 -19.69 -58.90
CA SER A 589 -23.94 -18.90 -60.07
C SER A 589 -22.99 -19.05 -61.24
N MET A 590 -23.57 -19.15 -62.46
CA MET A 590 -22.89 -19.28 -63.75
C MET A 590 -22.12 -20.62 -63.95
N PHE A 591 -22.42 -21.58 -63.09
CA PHE A 591 -21.69 -22.85 -63.09
C PHE A 591 -22.03 -23.73 -64.28
N LEU A 592 -23.32 -23.96 -64.52
CA LEU A 592 -23.75 -24.72 -65.69
C LEU A 592 -23.42 -24.00 -67.01
N GLN A 593 -23.52 -22.66 -67.00
CA GLN A 593 -23.12 -21.86 -68.19
C GLN A 593 -21.65 -22.12 -68.58
N ILE A 594 -20.73 -22.06 -67.59
CA ILE A 594 -19.30 -22.27 -67.87
C ILE A 594 -19.06 -23.69 -68.38
N LEU A 595 -19.77 -24.69 -67.84
CA LEU A 595 -19.64 -26.06 -68.30
C LEU A 595 -20.19 -26.25 -69.73
N ALA A 596 -21.38 -25.70 -70.02
CA ALA A 596 -21.98 -25.73 -71.35
C ALA A 596 -21.13 -24.97 -72.39
N GLU A 597 -20.61 -23.80 -72.03
CA GLU A 597 -19.71 -23.01 -72.87
C GLU A 597 -18.43 -23.82 -73.22
N ASN A 598 -17.79 -24.45 -72.22
CA ASN A 598 -16.64 -25.28 -72.39
C ASN A 598 -16.94 -26.49 -73.37
N ALA A 599 -18.07 -27.17 -73.18
CA ALA A 599 -18.50 -28.25 -74.01
C ALA A 599 -18.68 -27.79 -75.48
N ILE A 600 -19.32 -26.65 -75.70
CA ILE A 600 -19.57 -26.10 -77.00
C ILE A 600 -18.25 -25.64 -77.69
N VAL A 601 -17.51 -24.77 -77.01
CA VAL A 601 -16.32 -24.11 -77.57
C VAL A 601 -15.15 -25.07 -77.76
N HIS A 602 -14.94 -25.95 -76.78
CA HIS A 602 -13.77 -26.81 -76.73
C HIS A 602 -14.07 -28.25 -77.19
N GLY A 603 -15.30 -28.75 -76.94
CA GLY A 603 -15.70 -30.09 -77.32
C GLY A 603 -16.27 -30.18 -78.76
N LEU A 604 -17.35 -29.42 -79.01
CA LEU A 604 -18.20 -29.60 -80.22
C LEU A 604 -17.81 -28.72 -81.38
N LYS A 605 -17.20 -27.57 -81.19
CA LYS A 605 -16.80 -26.66 -82.28
C LYS A 605 -15.74 -27.30 -83.17
N GLY A 606 -16.03 -27.39 -84.51
CA GLY A 606 -15.14 -27.98 -85.51
C GLY A 606 -15.17 -29.50 -85.50
N ARG A 607 -16.16 -30.15 -84.91
CA ARG A 607 -16.42 -31.59 -85.09
C ARG A 607 -17.33 -31.82 -86.30
N ASP A 608 -17.05 -32.85 -87.10
CA ASP A 608 -17.91 -33.31 -88.18
C ASP A 608 -18.97 -34.31 -87.69
N GLY A 609 -20.21 -34.26 -88.24
CA GLY A 609 -21.32 -35.14 -87.95
C GLY A 609 -22.18 -34.69 -86.77
N LYS A 610 -22.98 -35.57 -86.21
CA LYS A 610 -23.94 -35.27 -85.08
C LYS A 610 -23.23 -34.77 -83.84
N LYS A 611 -23.63 -33.60 -83.37
CA LYS A 611 -23.13 -32.93 -82.15
C LYS A 611 -24.19 -32.99 -81.07
N THR A 612 -23.85 -33.52 -79.90
CA THR A 612 -24.83 -33.63 -78.79
C THR A 612 -24.24 -33.02 -77.54
N LEU A 613 -25.05 -32.22 -76.84
CA LEU A 613 -24.83 -31.73 -75.49
C LEU A 613 -25.99 -32.17 -74.58
N THR A 614 -25.69 -32.93 -73.55
CA THR A 614 -26.67 -33.45 -72.66
C THR A 614 -26.39 -32.96 -71.23
N ILE A 615 -27.41 -32.39 -70.57
CA ILE A 615 -27.37 -32.09 -69.15
C ILE A 615 -28.34 -33.06 -68.45
N SER A 616 -27.82 -33.87 -67.56
CA SER A 616 -28.64 -34.77 -66.75
C SER A 616 -28.55 -34.42 -65.26
N VAL A 617 -29.65 -34.44 -64.58
CA VAL A 617 -29.75 -34.18 -63.15
C VAL A 617 -30.44 -35.37 -62.51
N THR A 618 -29.76 -35.96 -61.51
CA THR A 618 -30.24 -37.13 -60.75
C THR A 618 -30.07 -36.91 -59.28
N HIS A 619 -30.92 -37.53 -58.47
CA HIS A 619 -30.79 -37.52 -57.04
C HIS A 619 -30.66 -38.93 -56.51
N ALA A 620 -29.55 -39.22 -55.82
CA ALA A 620 -29.29 -40.50 -55.21
C ALA A 620 -28.31 -40.33 -54.04
N ASP A 621 -28.33 -41.23 -53.08
CA ASP A 621 -27.39 -41.24 -51.93
C ASP A 621 -27.31 -39.93 -51.15
N ASN A 622 -28.43 -39.26 -50.90
CA ASN A 622 -28.54 -37.95 -50.25
C ASN A 622 -27.68 -36.85 -50.95
N ALA A 623 -27.56 -36.89 -52.26
CA ALA A 623 -26.86 -35.89 -53.04
C ALA A 623 -27.51 -35.69 -54.41
N THR A 624 -27.51 -34.44 -54.88
CA THR A 624 -27.90 -34.10 -56.24
C THR A 624 -26.64 -34.13 -57.10
N THR A 625 -26.73 -34.97 -58.17
CA THR A 625 -25.66 -35.08 -59.17
C THR A 625 -26.11 -34.38 -60.45
N ILE A 626 -25.35 -33.39 -60.88
CA ILE A 626 -25.53 -32.65 -62.12
C ILE A 626 -24.39 -33.06 -63.06
N ARG A 627 -24.72 -33.59 -64.30
CA ARG A 627 -23.75 -34.06 -65.24
C ARG A 627 -23.99 -33.36 -66.58
N VAL A 628 -22.95 -32.74 -67.09
CA VAL A 628 -22.90 -32.11 -68.44
C VAL A 628 -22.01 -32.93 -69.31
N GLU A 629 -22.55 -33.47 -70.38
CA GLU A 629 -21.84 -34.38 -71.32
C GLU A 629 -21.91 -33.81 -72.73
N ASP A 630 -20.79 -33.86 -73.38
CA ASP A 630 -20.66 -33.63 -74.85
C ASP A 630 -20.09 -34.86 -75.55
N ASN A 631 -20.42 -35.02 -76.81
CA ASN A 631 -19.83 -36.03 -77.68
C ASN A 631 -18.66 -35.47 -78.49
N GLY A 632 -17.93 -34.48 -77.97
CA GLY A 632 -16.84 -33.80 -78.68
C GLY A 632 -15.51 -34.56 -78.64
N ARG A 633 -14.43 -33.85 -78.91
CA ARG A 633 -13.07 -34.40 -78.93
C ARG A 633 -12.46 -34.75 -77.62
N GLY A 634 -13.22 -34.57 -76.48
CA GLY A 634 -12.74 -34.81 -75.15
C GLY A 634 -11.81 -33.72 -74.63
N PHE A 635 -11.23 -34.00 -73.47
CA PHE A 635 -10.44 -33.08 -72.66
C PHE A 635 -8.97 -33.58 -72.61
N ASP A 636 -8.00 -32.68 -72.94
CA ASP A 636 -6.57 -32.97 -72.81
C ASP A 636 -6.05 -32.47 -71.42
N ALA A 637 -5.83 -33.41 -70.54
CA ALA A 637 -5.35 -33.11 -69.16
C ALA A 637 -3.90 -32.55 -69.12
N ARG A 638 -3.08 -32.89 -70.14
CA ARG A 638 -1.68 -32.43 -70.22
C ARG A 638 -1.57 -30.99 -70.71
N ALA A 639 -2.37 -30.59 -71.68
CA ALA A 639 -2.44 -29.20 -72.13
C ALA A 639 -2.92 -28.24 -71.09
N GLN A 640 -3.81 -28.70 -70.20
CA GLN A 640 -4.36 -27.85 -69.08
C GLN A 640 -3.43 -27.74 -67.90
N ALA A 641 -2.56 -28.70 -67.63
CA ALA A 641 -1.56 -28.61 -66.56
C ALA A 641 -0.50 -27.52 -66.80
N GLN A 642 -0.30 -27.16 -68.11
CA GLN A 642 0.68 -26.13 -68.54
C GLN A 642 0.07 -24.73 -68.70
N ALA A 643 -1.26 -24.60 -68.68
CA ALA A 643 -1.93 -23.31 -68.75
C ALA A 643 -1.93 -22.60 -67.43
N PRO A 644 -1.74 -21.27 -67.36
CA PRO A 644 -1.76 -20.56 -66.11
C PRO A 644 -3.15 -20.66 -65.41
N ARG A 645 -3.21 -21.38 -64.31
CA ARG A 645 -4.41 -21.76 -63.50
C ARG A 645 -5.41 -20.62 -63.19
N LYS A 646 -5.08 -19.40 -63.52
CA LYS A 646 -5.87 -18.20 -63.12
C LYS A 646 -6.81 -17.65 -64.22
N ARG A 647 -6.82 -18.21 -65.44
CA ARG A 647 -7.54 -17.60 -66.58
C ARG A 647 -8.54 -18.50 -67.30
N THR A 648 -8.80 -19.70 -66.83
CA THR A 648 -9.76 -20.61 -67.47
C THR A 648 -11.07 -20.67 -66.69
N GLY A 649 -12.22 -20.83 -67.37
CA GLY A 649 -13.53 -20.96 -66.71
C GLY A 649 -13.56 -22.08 -65.63
N LEU A 650 -12.87 -23.20 -65.94
CA LEU A 650 -12.72 -24.30 -64.96
C LEU A 650 -11.93 -23.89 -63.70
N GLY A 651 -10.99 -22.95 -63.79
CA GLY A 651 -10.31 -22.38 -62.63
C GLY A 651 -11.23 -21.61 -61.69
N VAL A 652 -12.20 -20.88 -62.25
CA VAL A 652 -13.21 -20.16 -61.50
C VAL A 652 -14.12 -21.15 -60.76
N ILE A 653 -14.56 -22.21 -61.45
CA ILE A 653 -15.35 -23.29 -60.83
C ILE A 653 -14.61 -23.92 -59.66
N THR A 654 -13.36 -24.30 -59.83
CA THR A 654 -12.56 -24.93 -58.78
C THR A 654 -12.36 -24.02 -57.57
N GLN A 655 -12.10 -22.72 -57.81
CA GLN A 655 -11.96 -21.73 -56.74
C GLN A 655 -13.28 -21.45 -55.99
N SER A 656 -14.39 -21.36 -56.72
CA SER A 656 -15.73 -21.18 -56.12
C SER A 656 -16.10 -22.38 -55.24
N ILE A 657 -15.85 -23.60 -55.72
CA ILE A 657 -16.05 -24.83 -54.97
C ILE A 657 -15.17 -24.88 -53.73
N ALA A 658 -13.90 -24.49 -53.80
CA ALA A 658 -12.99 -24.47 -52.65
C ALA A 658 -13.49 -23.49 -51.58
N ALA A 659 -13.92 -22.28 -51.98
CA ALA A 659 -14.46 -21.28 -51.08
C ALA A 659 -15.77 -21.70 -50.41
N LEU A 660 -16.67 -22.34 -51.15
CA LEU A 660 -17.92 -22.89 -50.60
C LEU A 660 -17.66 -24.07 -49.65
N ASN A 661 -16.66 -24.90 -50.02
CA ASN A 661 -16.25 -26.03 -49.18
C ASN A 661 -15.53 -25.63 -47.89
N GLU A 662 -14.86 -24.50 -47.81
CA GLU A 662 -14.25 -24.00 -46.56
C GLU A 662 -15.30 -23.70 -45.51
N ARG A 663 -16.48 -23.27 -45.89
CA ARG A 663 -17.57 -22.85 -45.01
C ARG A 663 -18.55 -23.94 -44.63
N SER A 664 -18.55 -25.07 -45.37
CA SER A 664 -19.52 -26.16 -45.15
C SER A 664 -18.86 -27.44 -44.63
N LYS A 665 -19.54 -28.08 -43.66
CA LYS A 665 -19.15 -29.42 -43.17
C LYS A 665 -19.26 -30.50 -44.25
N ARG A 666 -20.23 -30.35 -45.17
CA ARG A 666 -20.43 -31.23 -46.32
C ARG A 666 -19.74 -30.61 -47.52
N LYS A 667 -19.07 -31.40 -48.33
CA LYS A 667 -18.20 -30.93 -49.42
C LYS A 667 -18.84 -31.18 -50.78
N LEU A 668 -18.96 -30.11 -51.57
CA LEU A 668 -19.29 -30.16 -52.99
C LEU A 668 -18.10 -30.77 -53.75
N ARG A 669 -18.37 -31.69 -54.63
CA ARG A 669 -17.35 -32.35 -55.45
C ARG A 669 -17.57 -32.02 -56.92
N PHE A 670 -16.49 -31.79 -57.63
CA PHE A 670 -16.45 -31.58 -59.08
C PHE A 670 -15.44 -32.52 -59.71
N SER A 671 -15.84 -33.17 -60.79
CA SER A 671 -14.96 -34.03 -61.58
C SER A 671 -15.18 -33.81 -63.05
N LEU A 672 -14.13 -33.98 -63.81
CA LEU A 672 -14.11 -33.89 -65.27
C LEU A 672 -13.38 -35.10 -65.81
N HIS A 673 -13.98 -35.85 -66.76
CA HIS A 673 -13.40 -37.04 -67.33
C HIS A 673 -13.82 -37.23 -68.80
N ASN A 674 -12.97 -37.86 -69.60
CA ASN A 674 -13.29 -38.22 -71.00
C ASN A 674 -14.26 -39.39 -70.99
N ILE A 675 -15.18 -39.34 -71.94
CA ILE A 675 -16.02 -40.49 -72.37
C ILE A 675 -15.26 -41.26 -73.41
N THR A 676 -15.04 -42.52 -73.17
CA THR A 676 -14.34 -43.42 -74.12
C THR A 676 -15.28 -44.44 -74.73
N SER A 677 -15.15 -44.71 -76.02
CA SER A 677 -15.85 -45.78 -76.70
C SER A 677 -15.27 -47.15 -76.30
N ASN A 678 -15.95 -48.22 -76.66
CA ASN A 678 -15.51 -49.61 -76.41
C ASN A 678 -14.14 -49.96 -76.93
N ASP A 679 -13.66 -49.22 -77.97
CA ASP A 679 -12.34 -49.35 -78.56
C ASP A 679 -11.25 -48.48 -77.88
N GLY A 680 -11.55 -47.77 -76.81
CA GLY A 680 -10.63 -46.91 -76.10
C GLY A 680 -10.43 -45.52 -76.69
N THR A 681 -11.13 -45.17 -77.77
CA THR A 681 -11.05 -43.81 -78.37
C THR A 681 -11.93 -42.83 -77.54
N VAL A 682 -11.38 -41.62 -77.37
CA VAL A 682 -12.14 -40.56 -76.67
C VAL A 682 -13.26 -40.07 -77.58
N CYS A 683 -14.50 -40.20 -77.17
CA CYS A 683 -15.69 -39.83 -77.93
C CYS A 683 -16.52 -38.70 -77.27
N GLY A 684 -16.00 -38.04 -76.23
CA GLY A 684 -16.67 -36.95 -75.52
C GLY A 684 -16.04 -36.59 -74.20
N CYS A 685 -16.66 -35.64 -73.51
CA CYS A 685 -16.27 -35.23 -72.17
C CYS A 685 -17.50 -35.13 -71.23
N ALA A 686 -17.32 -35.54 -69.98
CA ALA A 686 -18.33 -35.41 -68.94
C ALA A 686 -17.82 -34.60 -67.75
N SER A 687 -18.53 -33.57 -67.43
CA SER A 687 -18.34 -32.77 -66.23
C SER A 687 -19.40 -33.10 -65.15
N THR A 688 -19.03 -33.50 -63.99
CA THR A 688 -19.95 -33.97 -62.98
C THR A 688 -19.78 -33.15 -61.66
N ILE A 689 -20.88 -32.71 -61.11
CA ILE A 689 -20.96 -32.01 -59.80
C ILE A 689 -21.87 -32.81 -58.93
N ILE A 690 -21.42 -32.99 -57.69
CA ILE A 690 -22.17 -33.65 -56.63
C ILE A 690 -22.38 -32.66 -55.48
N ILE A 691 -23.62 -32.34 -55.22
CA ILE A 691 -24.08 -31.41 -54.17
C ILE A 691 -24.77 -32.23 -53.09
N PRO A 692 -24.17 -32.42 -51.88
CA PRO A 692 -24.81 -33.13 -50.80
C PRO A 692 -26.01 -32.38 -50.22
N ASP A 693 -27.06 -33.10 -49.84
CA ASP A 693 -28.25 -32.52 -49.22
C ASP A 693 -27.96 -31.74 -47.93
N GLY A 694 -28.67 -30.64 -47.73
CA GLY A 694 -28.52 -29.79 -46.58
C GLY A 694 -27.20 -29.00 -46.54
N MET A 695 -26.46 -28.95 -47.66
CA MET A 695 -25.32 -28.04 -47.77
C MET A 695 -25.81 -26.62 -47.88
N LYS A 696 -25.40 -25.76 -46.89
CA LYS A 696 -25.67 -24.31 -46.95
C LYS A 696 -24.67 -23.67 -47.91
N LEU A 697 -25.15 -23.16 -49.04
CA LEU A 697 -24.36 -22.48 -50.07
C LEU A 697 -24.39 -20.95 -49.93
N GLU A 698 -25.08 -20.44 -48.87
CA GLU A 698 -25.15 -19.00 -48.54
C GLU A 698 -23.98 -18.50 -47.69
#